data_dc866ca55a0df610cf2e51bd3bb0b60d
#
_entry.id   dc866ca55a0df610cf2e51bd3bb0b60d
#
_cell.length_a   1.000
_cell.length_b   1.000
_cell.length_c   1.000
_cell.angle_alpha   90.00
_cell.angle_beta   90.00
_cell.angle_gamma   90.00
#
_symmetry.space_group_name_H-M   'P 1'
#
loop_
_entity.id
_entity.type
_entity.pdbx_description
1 polymer ?
#
loop_
_entity_poly.entity_id
_entity_poly.type
_entity_poly.pdbx_seq_one_letter_code
_entity_poly.pdbx_strand_id
1 'polypeptide(L)'
;MEKSVNEAPRGLTGRRFGQTCLGLLLTGTAMLVVAVPPTTRAQTAPVQATQPAMRSVNIPAQPLASAIRLFSEQSGLQFAYATEDLAGASTRGVTGSQPVESALGSLLQGTGIAWRYTAANTVSLMKAPQGTNAAVLPPVVVEGKTSAPLTATETLPDVYAGGQAARGGRLGLLGNRDFMDTPLSMSSYTSQFVEDQQAATVADVVNNDPSVRLTGHPGGMLEAFFIRGFPVNEGNIGDVAFDGVYGVAPTFRILTEYADRIEVVKGATAFLYGMAPNSAVGGAINIVPKRALDNDITRLTLDVSENAQFGAKADVGRRYGASREFGIRANSSYHAGDTQLDNQSREAAVGALAFDYRGEKARLSADVITQEEKWNAPSRPLFLSTGVAVPSAPDADRNITQKWEWSKVSDQSGLLKADFNLSENILVFANLGAGHSEVERLFGTPSLTSVSGTTTVTPQYFLFDINRIVADAGTRVTFDTAMVNHTATVQVTRYHDDLARASVNGTAYTTNIYSPIDHPAQSVSRPASVPRLSDTDLVGVAVADTMSILDERVQLTLGAREQRIESNNYATTGAVTSAFDDRATSPFAGVVVKPWQNVSVYASYIEGLSKGDVAPSGSTNVGETLAPYISEQYETGVKVDFGRIAATLSVFQLSKPSAQLVDNLYSASGEQRNRGVELAVMGEATPTLRVLGGVTLIDGELTKTNSAATIGNRPVGVPEVMANLGVEWDLPYVRGLTLGANLAYTGQQYVHTANTQSVPSWTRLDLGARYQTEIVRTPATFRLMVRNVTDEDYWSGVSSFGGLGQGLPRTVMLSSSFDF
;
A
#
# COMPACT_ATOMS: atom_id res chain seq x y z
N MET A 1 5.88 -62.15 40.56
CA MET A 1 5.46 -61.44 41.79
C MET A 1 5.23 -60.01 41.32
N GLU A 2 4.03 -59.79 40.94
CA GLU A 2 3.00 -58.96 41.66
C GLU A 2 3.40 -57.45 41.69
N LYS A 3 2.66 -56.47 41.25
CA LYS A 3 1.24 -56.32 40.92
C LYS A 3 1.06 -55.14 39.91
N SER A 4 0.11 -55.31 39.07
CA SER A 4 -0.53 -54.32 38.27
C SER A 4 -1.27 -53.24 39.08
N VAL A 5 -1.33 -52.00 38.64
CA VAL A 5 -2.57 -51.18 38.76
C VAL A 5 -2.72 -50.34 37.48
N ASN A 6 -3.79 -50.64 36.76
CA ASN A 6 -4.40 -49.85 35.69
C ASN A 6 -5.04 -48.58 36.26
N GLU A 7 -4.81 -47.42 35.64
CA GLU A 7 -5.80 -46.38 35.61
C GLU A 7 -5.79 -45.73 34.22
N ALA A 8 -6.88 -45.89 33.53
CA ALA A 8 -7.21 -45.20 32.27
C ALA A 8 -7.67 -43.77 32.51
N PRO A 9 -7.29 -42.81 31.68
CA PRO A 9 -7.90 -41.49 31.75
C PRO A 9 -9.24 -41.49 31.00
N ARG A 10 -10.22 -40.95 31.65
CA ARG A 10 -11.61 -40.74 31.19
C ARG A 10 -11.65 -39.80 29.99
N GLY A 11 -12.38 -40.22 28.97
CA GLY A 11 -12.71 -39.42 27.79
C GLY A 11 -13.45 -38.14 28.15
N LEU A 12 -12.99 -37.02 27.60
CA LEU A 12 -13.70 -35.78 27.53
C LEU A 12 -14.50 -35.74 26.24
N THR A 13 -15.78 -35.86 26.39
CA THR A 13 -16.81 -35.72 25.35
C THR A 13 -16.78 -34.30 24.75
N GLY A 14 -16.74 -34.24 23.42
CA GLY A 14 -16.87 -32.98 22.66
C GLY A 14 -18.09 -32.18 23.04
N ARG A 15 -17.88 -30.95 23.45
CA ARG A 15 -18.91 -29.93 23.56
C ARG A 15 -18.84 -29.00 22.36
N ARG A 16 -19.96 -28.94 21.66
CA ARG A 16 -20.24 -28.01 20.58
C ARG A 16 -20.05 -26.56 21.07
N PHE A 17 -19.01 -25.88 20.62
CA PHE A 17 -18.84 -24.44 20.74
C PHE A 17 -19.52 -23.78 19.53
N GLY A 18 -20.77 -23.39 19.67
CA GLY A 18 -21.53 -22.85 18.55
C GLY A 18 -22.56 -21.78 18.86
N GLN A 19 -22.81 -21.45 20.14
CA GLN A 19 -23.90 -20.50 20.43
C GLN A 19 -23.63 -19.51 21.56
N THR A 20 -22.45 -19.40 22.14
CA THR A 20 -22.22 -18.54 23.30
C THR A 20 -21.35 -17.29 23.01
N CYS A 21 -20.80 -17.13 21.82
CA CYS A 21 -19.95 -15.96 21.51
C CYS A 21 -20.70 -14.71 21.05
N LEU A 22 -21.99 -14.81 20.67
CA LEU A 22 -22.77 -13.64 20.23
C LEU A 22 -23.38 -12.87 21.41
N GLY A 23 -23.51 -13.51 22.56
CA GLY A 23 -24.08 -12.89 23.77
C GLY A 23 -23.08 -12.09 24.62
N LEU A 24 -21.76 -12.34 24.48
CA LEU A 24 -20.74 -11.67 25.27
C LEU A 24 -20.22 -10.35 24.62
N LEU A 25 -20.45 -10.15 23.33
CA LEU A 25 -20.07 -8.91 22.64
C LEU A 25 -21.07 -7.76 22.88
N LEU A 26 -22.29 -8.05 23.34
CA LEU A 26 -23.31 -7.03 23.64
C LEU A 26 -23.38 -6.64 25.12
N THR A 27 -22.77 -7.38 26.03
CA THR A 27 -22.78 -7.09 27.47
C THR A 27 -21.48 -6.46 27.98
N GLY A 28 -20.42 -6.40 27.21
CA GLY A 28 -19.12 -5.84 27.61
C GLY A 28 -19.00 -4.32 27.48
N THR A 29 -19.92 -3.64 26.79
CA THR A 29 -19.88 -2.19 26.55
C THR A 29 -20.66 -1.35 27.57
N ALA A 30 -21.19 -1.94 28.62
CA ALA A 30 -22.08 -1.23 29.59
C ALA A 30 -21.46 -0.89 30.95
N MET A 31 -20.13 -1.02 31.15
CA MET A 31 -19.54 -0.64 32.44
C MET A 31 -18.22 0.09 32.30
N LEU A 32 -18.27 1.36 31.93
CA LEU A 32 -17.34 2.41 32.33
C LEU A 32 -18.06 3.76 32.33
N VAL A 33 -19.09 3.90 33.18
CA VAL A 33 -19.60 5.22 33.56
C VAL A 33 -18.77 5.67 34.73
N VAL A 34 -17.75 6.46 34.48
CA VAL A 34 -17.10 7.26 35.54
C VAL A 34 -18.04 8.40 35.87
N ALA A 35 -18.56 8.39 37.07
CA ALA A 35 -19.39 9.46 37.62
C ALA A 35 -18.58 10.75 37.73
N VAL A 36 -18.89 11.74 36.91
CA VAL A 36 -18.45 13.12 37.06
C VAL A 36 -19.52 13.88 37.84
N PRO A 37 -19.16 14.62 38.90
CA PRO A 37 -20.15 15.42 39.66
C PRO A 37 -20.66 16.59 38.80
N PRO A 38 -21.91 17.04 39.03
CA PRO A 38 -22.53 18.07 38.19
C PRO A 38 -21.91 19.44 38.49
N THR A 39 -21.24 20.03 37.49
CA THR A 39 -20.91 21.45 37.51
C THR A 39 -22.04 22.25 36.85
N THR A 40 -22.46 23.29 37.52
CA THR A 40 -23.54 24.22 37.18
C THR A 40 -23.32 24.82 35.78
N ARG A 41 -24.31 24.60 34.91
CA ARG A 41 -24.43 25.24 33.59
C ARG A 41 -24.54 26.74 33.72
N ALA A 42 -23.60 27.45 33.18
CA ALA A 42 -23.84 28.80 32.68
C ALA A 42 -24.49 28.66 31.28
N GLN A 43 -25.68 29.21 31.12
CA GLN A 43 -26.38 29.31 29.84
C GLN A 43 -25.58 30.21 28.90
N THR A 44 -24.92 29.65 27.91
CA THR A 44 -24.50 30.37 26.71
C THR A 44 -25.62 30.30 25.68
N ALA A 45 -26.01 31.45 25.18
CA ALA A 45 -27.00 31.60 24.14
C ALA A 45 -26.61 30.87 22.84
N PRO A 46 -27.57 30.40 22.03
CA PRO A 46 -27.27 29.69 20.80
C PRO A 46 -26.53 30.61 19.84
N VAL A 47 -25.37 30.17 19.36
CA VAL A 47 -24.68 30.79 18.23
C VAL A 47 -25.56 30.55 17.00
N GLN A 48 -26.22 31.61 16.55
CA GLN A 48 -26.93 31.63 15.27
C GLN A 48 -25.93 31.35 14.15
N ALA A 49 -26.26 30.39 13.28
CA ALA A 49 -25.63 30.22 11.98
C ALA A 49 -25.58 31.57 11.27
N THR A 50 -24.38 32.06 10.97
CA THR A 50 -24.16 33.30 10.23
C THR A 50 -24.71 33.11 8.82
N GLN A 51 -25.87 33.64 8.52
CA GLN A 51 -26.33 33.80 7.14
C GLN A 51 -25.26 34.64 6.40
N PRO A 52 -25.00 34.36 5.09
CA PRO A 52 -24.06 35.17 4.30
C PRO A 52 -24.45 36.64 4.43
N ALA A 53 -23.49 37.47 4.88
CA ALA A 53 -23.75 38.88 5.21
C ALA A 53 -24.27 39.60 3.98
N MET A 54 -25.58 39.89 3.96
CA MET A 54 -26.19 40.73 2.96
C MET A 54 -25.64 42.15 3.12
N ARG A 55 -25.03 42.70 2.07
CA ARG A 55 -24.53 44.08 2.05
C ARG A 55 -25.25 44.85 1.00
N SER A 56 -25.66 46.07 1.33
CA SER A 56 -26.17 46.98 0.34
C SER A 56 -24.98 47.67 -0.35
N VAL A 57 -24.80 47.41 -1.61
CA VAL A 57 -23.75 48.01 -2.44
C VAL A 57 -24.41 48.93 -3.49
N ASN A 58 -23.77 50.07 -3.76
CA ASN A 58 -24.21 51.00 -4.79
C ASN A 58 -22.97 51.53 -5.52
N ILE A 59 -22.63 50.88 -6.63
CA ILE A 59 -21.46 51.18 -7.42
C ILE A 59 -21.91 51.43 -8.86
N PRO A 60 -21.82 52.68 -9.35
CA PRO A 60 -22.19 52.98 -10.72
C PRO A 60 -21.18 52.44 -11.73
N ALA A 61 -21.59 52.43 -13.02
CA ALA A 61 -20.68 52.11 -14.12
C ALA A 61 -19.51 53.10 -14.16
N GLN A 62 -18.27 52.61 -14.09
CA GLN A 62 -17.06 53.43 -14.00
C GLN A 62 -15.82 52.58 -14.30
N PRO A 63 -14.59 53.19 -14.38
CA PRO A 63 -13.36 52.40 -14.48
C PRO A 63 -13.22 51.40 -13.32
N LEU A 64 -12.78 50.17 -13.63
CA LEU A 64 -12.80 49.05 -12.69
C LEU A 64 -11.96 49.33 -11.42
N ALA A 65 -10.82 49.98 -11.54
CA ALA A 65 -9.98 50.34 -10.39
C ALA A 65 -10.70 51.22 -9.37
N SER A 66 -11.51 52.18 -9.85
CA SER A 66 -12.32 53.08 -9.00
C SER A 66 -13.50 52.30 -8.38
N ALA A 67 -14.11 51.39 -9.14
CA ALA A 67 -15.20 50.56 -8.68
C ALA A 67 -14.76 49.59 -7.59
N ILE A 68 -13.59 48.97 -7.70
CA ILE A 68 -13.01 48.07 -6.69
C ILE A 68 -12.72 48.81 -5.40
N ARG A 69 -12.23 50.05 -5.45
CA ARG A 69 -12.03 50.87 -4.26
C ARG A 69 -13.35 51.14 -3.54
N LEU A 70 -14.38 51.56 -4.27
CA LEU A 70 -15.72 51.80 -3.69
C LEU A 70 -16.34 50.51 -3.15
N PHE A 71 -16.11 49.37 -3.84
CA PHE A 71 -16.59 48.08 -3.36
C PHE A 71 -15.88 47.66 -2.09
N SER A 72 -14.57 47.89 -1.98
CA SER A 72 -13.78 47.65 -0.76
C SER A 72 -14.34 48.46 0.43
N GLU A 73 -14.63 49.73 0.23
CA GLU A 73 -15.19 50.61 1.25
C GLU A 73 -16.60 50.17 1.72
N GLN A 74 -17.44 49.69 0.81
CA GLN A 74 -18.82 49.28 1.12
C GLN A 74 -18.93 47.84 1.62
N SER A 75 -18.05 46.93 1.18
CA SER A 75 -18.09 45.50 1.54
C SER A 75 -17.21 45.13 2.74
N GLY A 76 -16.15 45.92 2.98
CA GLY A 76 -15.12 45.61 3.99
C GLY A 76 -14.06 44.63 3.49
N LEU A 77 -14.10 44.25 2.24
CA LEU A 77 -13.07 43.37 1.64
C LEU A 77 -11.82 44.14 1.26
N GLN A 78 -10.65 43.56 1.44
CA GLN A 78 -9.39 44.06 0.94
C GLN A 78 -9.08 43.43 -0.42
N PHE A 79 -8.52 44.24 -1.36
CA PHE A 79 -8.19 43.78 -2.70
C PHE A 79 -6.69 43.88 -2.95
N ALA A 80 -6.07 42.79 -3.40
CA ALA A 80 -4.70 42.74 -3.89
C ALA A 80 -4.71 42.57 -5.41
N TYR A 81 -4.11 43.48 -6.16
CA TYR A 81 -4.00 43.44 -7.62
C TYR A 81 -2.81 44.25 -8.12
N ALA A 82 -2.27 43.86 -9.28
CA ALA A 82 -1.32 44.68 -10.00
C ALA A 82 -2.11 45.80 -10.75
N THR A 83 -1.65 47.02 -10.66
CA THR A 83 -2.36 48.21 -11.26
C THR A 83 -2.55 48.03 -12.77
N GLU A 84 -1.61 47.42 -13.45
CA GLU A 84 -1.63 47.06 -14.86
C GLU A 84 -2.72 46.04 -15.24
N ASP A 85 -3.14 45.16 -14.32
CA ASP A 85 -4.20 44.21 -14.58
C ASP A 85 -5.58 44.82 -14.72
N LEU A 86 -5.83 45.93 -14.00
CA LEU A 86 -7.09 46.66 -14.07
C LEU A 86 -7.08 47.83 -15.07
N ALA A 87 -5.94 48.10 -15.69
CA ALA A 87 -5.79 49.22 -16.64
C ALA A 87 -6.68 49.02 -17.88
N GLY A 88 -7.52 50.04 -18.17
CA GLY A 88 -8.45 50.02 -19.32
C GLY A 88 -9.72 49.20 -19.13
N ALA A 89 -9.89 48.46 -18.02
CA ALA A 89 -11.13 47.74 -17.70
C ALA A 89 -12.17 48.68 -17.08
N SER A 90 -13.45 48.50 -17.46
CA SER A 90 -14.60 49.19 -16.89
C SER A 90 -15.70 48.21 -16.52
N THR A 91 -16.43 48.52 -15.45
CA THR A 91 -17.57 47.70 -14.99
C THR A 91 -18.89 48.40 -15.31
N ARG A 92 -19.94 47.59 -15.47
CA ARG A 92 -21.34 48.08 -15.60
C ARG A 92 -21.91 48.56 -14.26
N GLY A 93 -21.16 48.38 -13.16
CA GLY A 93 -21.59 48.67 -11.81
C GLY A 93 -22.47 47.58 -11.20
N VAL A 94 -22.78 47.72 -9.91
CA VAL A 94 -23.66 46.81 -9.16
C VAL A 94 -24.42 47.63 -8.10
N THR A 95 -25.73 47.40 -7.99
CA THR A 95 -26.60 48.06 -7.02
C THR A 95 -27.57 47.07 -6.40
N GLY A 96 -27.84 47.22 -5.11
CA GLY A 96 -28.81 46.42 -4.38
C GLY A 96 -28.24 45.72 -3.15
N SER A 97 -29.12 45.08 -2.36
CA SER A 97 -28.75 44.29 -1.20
C SER A 97 -28.62 42.82 -1.61
N GLN A 98 -27.40 42.30 -1.62
CA GLN A 98 -27.09 40.94 -2.03
C GLN A 98 -25.85 40.40 -1.30
N PRO A 99 -25.57 39.08 -1.34
CA PRO A 99 -24.34 38.54 -0.79
C PRO A 99 -23.11 39.21 -1.42
N VAL A 100 -22.08 39.46 -0.62
CA VAL A 100 -20.88 40.22 -1.05
C VAL A 100 -20.19 39.56 -2.24
N GLU A 101 -20.17 38.23 -2.29
CA GLU A 101 -19.57 37.44 -3.38
C GLU A 101 -20.36 37.57 -4.69
N SER A 102 -21.69 37.53 -4.61
CA SER A 102 -22.56 37.74 -5.77
C SER A 102 -22.41 39.16 -6.32
N ALA A 103 -22.28 40.15 -5.43
CA ALA A 103 -22.04 41.51 -5.81
C ALA A 103 -20.67 41.72 -6.50
N LEU A 104 -19.62 41.07 -5.98
CA LEU A 104 -18.30 41.08 -6.60
C LEU A 104 -18.29 40.39 -7.97
N GLY A 105 -18.93 39.22 -8.09
CA GLY A 105 -19.08 38.51 -9.35
C GLY A 105 -19.78 39.36 -10.41
N SER A 106 -20.87 40.05 -10.03
CA SER A 106 -21.60 40.95 -10.90
C SER A 106 -20.78 42.17 -11.32
N LEU A 107 -20.00 42.74 -10.38
CA LEU A 107 -19.11 43.87 -10.63
C LEU A 107 -18.00 43.54 -11.63
N LEU A 108 -17.47 42.32 -11.59
CA LEU A 108 -16.37 41.86 -12.45
C LEU A 108 -16.83 41.22 -13.76
N GLN A 109 -18.13 41.01 -13.93
CA GLN A 109 -18.69 40.37 -15.13
C GLN A 109 -18.36 41.18 -16.40
N GLY A 110 -17.74 40.50 -17.38
CA GLY A 110 -17.37 41.12 -18.67
C GLY A 110 -16.11 41.98 -18.63
N THR A 111 -15.43 42.11 -17.51
CA THR A 111 -14.18 42.89 -17.37
C THR A 111 -12.91 42.12 -17.76
N GLY A 112 -12.98 40.79 -17.91
CA GLY A 112 -11.82 39.94 -18.15
C GLY A 112 -10.92 39.71 -16.92
N ILE A 113 -11.42 40.06 -15.71
CA ILE A 113 -10.71 39.90 -14.45
C ILE A 113 -11.30 38.73 -13.67
N ALA A 114 -10.43 37.76 -13.30
CA ALA A 114 -10.73 36.68 -12.38
C ALA A 114 -10.38 37.09 -10.94
N TRP A 115 -11.04 36.50 -9.96
CA TRP A 115 -10.80 36.79 -8.56
C TRP A 115 -10.77 35.53 -7.71
N ARG A 116 -10.06 35.57 -6.58
CA ARG A 116 -10.03 34.49 -5.57
C ARG A 116 -9.76 35.08 -4.18
N TYR A 117 -10.29 34.42 -3.13
CA TYR A 117 -9.90 34.74 -1.76
C TYR A 117 -8.48 34.21 -1.50
N THR A 118 -7.66 35.07 -0.88
CA THR A 118 -6.32 34.73 -0.39
C THR A 118 -6.25 34.72 1.14
N ALA A 119 -7.24 35.30 1.82
CA ALA A 119 -7.49 35.24 3.25
C ALA A 119 -8.97 35.56 3.51
N ALA A 120 -9.45 35.33 4.74
CA ALA A 120 -10.86 35.48 5.12
C ALA A 120 -11.53 36.82 4.62
N ASN A 121 -10.79 37.91 4.53
CA ASN A 121 -11.28 39.22 4.05
C ASN A 121 -10.43 39.79 2.92
N THR A 122 -9.59 39.03 2.26
CA THR A 122 -8.70 39.53 1.20
C THR A 122 -8.95 38.76 -0.11
N VAL A 123 -9.20 39.53 -1.18
CA VAL A 123 -9.46 39.01 -2.53
C VAL A 123 -8.32 39.46 -3.46
N SER A 124 -7.73 38.50 -4.17
CA SER A 124 -6.76 38.78 -5.24
C SER A 124 -7.49 38.83 -6.58
N LEU A 125 -7.19 39.88 -7.37
CA LEU A 125 -7.69 40.06 -8.74
C LEU A 125 -6.53 39.84 -9.72
N MET A 126 -6.80 39.18 -10.84
CA MET A 126 -5.82 38.93 -11.87
C MET A 126 -6.49 38.91 -13.25
N LYS A 127 -5.76 39.28 -14.29
CA LYS A 127 -6.28 39.23 -15.67
C LYS A 127 -6.53 37.79 -16.10
N ALA A 128 -7.74 37.51 -16.57
CA ALA A 128 -8.03 36.16 -17.10
C ALA A 128 -7.18 35.90 -18.36
N PRO A 129 -6.57 34.74 -18.53
CA PRO A 129 -5.80 34.40 -19.73
C PRO A 129 -6.68 34.53 -20.98
N GLN A 130 -6.29 35.34 -21.93
CA GLN A 130 -6.96 35.44 -23.25
C GLN A 130 -6.50 34.28 -24.10
N GLY A 131 -7.40 33.35 -24.40
CA GLY A 131 -7.14 32.28 -25.38
C GLY A 131 -8.19 31.19 -25.34
N THR A 132 -9.08 31.20 -26.30
CA THR A 132 -9.89 30.12 -26.83
C THR A 132 -10.58 29.16 -25.84
N ASN A 133 -11.87 28.91 -26.06
CA ASN A 133 -12.75 27.95 -25.44
C ASN A 133 -12.02 26.66 -24.98
N ALA A 134 -11.34 26.73 -23.87
CA ALA A 134 -11.06 25.58 -23.05
C ALA A 134 -12.24 25.50 -22.07
N ALA A 135 -12.95 24.39 -22.07
CA ALA A 135 -13.73 24.03 -20.91
C ALA A 135 -12.74 24.01 -19.74
N VAL A 136 -12.67 25.10 -19.00
CA VAL A 136 -12.15 25.12 -17.64
C VAL A 136 -13.07 24.15 -16.95
N LEU A 137 -12.56 22.99 -16.59
CA LEU A 137 -13.23 22.17 -15.56
C LEU A 137 -13.52 23.15 -14.43
N PRO A 138 -14.78 23.31 -14.01
CA PRO A 138 -15.09 24.20 -12.92
C PRO A 138 -14.16 23.83 -11.76
N PRO A 139 -13.61 24.82 -11.03
CA PRO A 139 -12.96 24.50 -9.78
C PRO A 139 -13.94 23.61 -9.04
N VAL A 140 -13.46 22.47 -8.51
CA VAL A 140 -14.26 21.63 -7.62
C VAL A 140 -14.65 22.55 -6.48
N VAL A 141 -15.82 23.15 -6.58
CA VAL A 141 -16.47 23.79 -5.46
C VAL A 141 -16.94 22.59 -4.64
N VAL A 142 -16.18 22.25 -3.64
CA VAL A 142 -16.68 21.43 -2.54
C VAL A 142 -17.74 22.29 -1.87
N GLU A 143 -18.97 22.26 -2.39
CA GLU A 143 -20.14 22.61 -1.61
C GLU A 143 -20.28 21.50 -0.56
N GLY A 144 -19.58 21.69 0.54
CA GLY A 144 -19.80 20.92 1.75
C GLY A 144 -21.21 21.18 2.24
N LYS A 145 -22.18 20.40 1.77
CA LYS A 145 -23.29 20.04 2.64
C LYS A 145 -22.67 19.20 3.74
N THR A 146 -22.68 19.75 4.93
CA THR A 146 -22.15 19.19 6.18
C THR A 146 -22.73 17.79 6.43
N SER A 147 -22.11 16.75 5.85
CA SER A 147 -21.98 15.50 6.55
C SER A 147 -21.20 15.79 7.84
N ALA A 148 -21.56 15.18 8.95
CA ALA A 148 -20.87 15.33 10.22
C ALA A 148 -19.36 15.32 10.00
N PRO A 149 -18.62 16.25 10.66
CA PRO A 149 -17.19 16.35 10.43
C PRO A 149 -16.55 14.99 10.68
N LEU A 150 -16.01 14.41 9.62
CA LEU A 150 -15.11 13.29 9.75
C LEU A 150 -14.00 13.72 10.70
N THR A 151 -13.68 12.91 11.69
CA THR A 151 -12.39 13.14 12.37
C THR A 151 -11.32 13.10 11.28
N ALA A 152 -10.32 13.96 11.34
CA ALA A 152 -9.25 14.03 10.33
C ALA A 152 -8.64 12.64 10.00
N THR A 153 -8.65 11.75 10.99
CA THR A 153 -8.13 10.37 10.90
C THR A 153 -8.95 9.41 10.04
N GLU A 154 -10.18 9.76 9.65
CA GLU A 154 -11.02 8.92 8.78
C GLU A 154 -11.11 9.45 7.35
N THR A 155 -10.59 10.65 7.10
CA THR A 155 -10.51 11.23 5.77
C THR A 155 -9.22 10.79 5.10
N LEU A 156 -9.31 10.30 3.87
CA LEU A 156 -8.10 10.02 3.07
C LEU A 156 -7.34 11.32 2.82
N PRO A 157 -6.02 11.35 3.04
CA PRO A 157 -5.22 12.52 2.71
C PRO A 157 -5.35 12.89 1.23
N ASP A 158 -5.32 14.18 0.93
CA ASP A 158 -5.48 14.67 -0.44
C ASP A 158 -4.37 14.16 -1.37
N VAL A 159 -4.68 14.16 -2.67
CA VAL A 159 -3.68 13.93 -3.71
C VAL A 159 -2.71 15.11 -3.73
N TYR A 160 -1.41 14.82 -3.77
CA TYR A 160 -0.37 15.85 -3.82
C TYR A 160 -0.24 16.44 -5.22
N ALA A 161 0.34 17.64 -5.30
CA ALA A 161 0.58 18.32 -6.58
C ALA A 161 1.25 17.40 -7.61
N GLY A 162 0.74 17.38 -8.83
CA GLY A 162 1.18 16.47 -9.90
C GLY A 162 0.40 15.17 -10.00
N GLY A 163 -0.42 14.82 -9.00
CA GLY A 163 -1.36 13.70 -9.09
C GLY A 163 -0.78 12.32 -8.85
N GLN A 164 0.54 12.15 -8.82
CA GLN A 164 1.22 10.84 -8.76
C GLN A 164 1.24 10.23 -7.35
N ALA A 165 1.27 11.06 -6.32
CA ALA A 165 1.33 10.64 -4.92
C ALA A 165 0.23 11.32 -4.10
N ALA A 166 -0.12 10.78 -2.94
CA ALA A 166 -0.98 11.42 -1.97
C ALA A 166 -0.17 11.98 -0.78
N ARG A 167 -0.77 12.96 -0.08
CA ARG A 167 -0.18 13.63 1.09
C ARG A 167 0.01 12.73 2.31
N GLY A 168 -0.25 11.47 2.22
CA GLY A 168 -0.14 10.52 3.31
C GLY A 168 -1.03 9.31 3.09
N GLY A 169 -1.38 8.59 4.14
CA GLY A 169 -2.17 7.38 4.05
C GLY A 169 -2.56 6.82 5.41
N ARG A 170 -2.97 5.56 5.42
CA ARG A 170 -3.44 4.87 6.62
C ARG A 170 -2.28 4.31 7.43
N LEU A 171 -2.26 4.63 8.70
CA LEU A 171 -1.32 4.09 9.70
C LEU A 171 -2.03 3.12 10.66
N GLY A 172 -2.78 2.14 10.12
CA GLY A 172 -3.48 1.14 10.92
C GLY A 172 -4.32 1.76 12.05
N LEU A 173 -3.99 1.41 13.30
CA LEU A 173 -4.64 1.91 14.53
C LEU A 173 -4.75 3.44 14.60
N LEU A 174 -3.77 4.18 14.09
CA LEU A 174 -3.74 5.64 14.12
C LEU A 174 -4.64 6.31 13.08
N GLY A 175 -5.26 5.54 12.16
CA GLY A 175 -6.09 6.05 11.07
C GLY A 175 -5.29 6.69 9.95
N ASN A 176 -5.96 7.51 9.13
CA ASN A 176 -5.31 8.26 8.06
C ASN A 176 -4.55 9.48 8.61
N ARG A 177 -3.34 9.72 8.09
CA ARG A 177 -2.49 10.83 8.50
C ARG A 177 -1.83 11.49 7.29
N ASP A 178 -1.74 12.82 7.36
CA ASP A 178 -0.87 13.57 6.45
C ASP A 178 0.59 13.19 6.71
N PHE A 179 1.44 13.19 5.66
CA PHE A 179 2.85 12.83 5.81
C PHE A 179 3.57 13.77 6.79
N MET A 180 3.19 15.05 6.87
CA MET A 180 3.79 16.03 7.79
C MET A 180 3.45 15.73 9.28
N ASP A 181 2.40 14.96 9.55
CA ASP A 181 1.93 14.57 10.88
C ASP A 181 2.27 13.13 11.26
N THR A 182 3.03 12.46 10.42
CA THR A 182 3.39 11.06 10.59
C THR A 182 4.79 10.91 11.15
N PRO A 183 5.00 10.26 12.31
CA PRO A 183 6.34 10.04 12.88
C PRO A 183 7.04 8.81 12.26
N LEU A 184 6.77 8.52 11.01
CA LEU A 184 7.33 7.41 10.22
C LEU A 184 7.49 7.83 8.76
N SER A 185 8.33 7.13 8.02
CA SER A 185 8.44 7.26 6.56
C SER A 185 7.36 6.42 5.88
N MET A 186 6.66 7.00 4.90
CA MET A 186 5.66 6.33 4.09
C MET A 186 5.59 6.93 2.69
N SER A 187 5.09 6.14 1.74
CA SER A 187 4.77 6.55 0.38
C SER A 187 3.34 6.14 0.05
N SER A 188 2.64 6.94 -0.76
CA SER A 188 1.27 6.64 -1.18
C SER A 188 1.12 6.98 -2.66
N TYR A 189 0.97 5.97 -3.49
CA TYR A 189 0.85 6.06 -4.95
C TYR A 189 -0.62 6.07 -5.35
N THR A 190 -1.02 7.01 -6.18
CA THR A 190 -2.43 7.19 -6.59
C THR A 190 -2.82 6.28 -7.75
N SER A 191 -4.13 6.14 -7.98
CA SER A 191 -4.65 5.46 -9.19
C SER A 191 -4.20 6.14 -10.49
N GLN A 192 -3.98 7.46 -10.48
CA GLN A 192 -3.40 8.17 -11.63
C GLN A 192 -1.98 7.66 -11.94
N PHE A 193 -1.13 7.52 -10.92
CA PHE A 193 0.21 6.95 -11.10
C PHE A 193 0.14 5.51 -11.64
N VAL A 194 -0.75 4.68 -11.09
CA VAL A 194 -0.98 3.30 -11.55
C VAL A 194 -1.33 3.26 -13.04
N GLU A 195 -2.26 4.10 -13.47
CA GLU A 195 -2.70 4.19 -14.87
C GLU A 195 -1.59 4.71 -15.78
N ASP A 196 -0.87 5.76 -15.37
CA ASP A 196 0.15 6.42 -16.19
C ASP A 196 1.39 5.54 -16.37
N GLN A 197 1.75 4.73 -15.36
CA GLN A 197 2.79 3.72 -15.45
C GLN A 197 2.32 2.41 -16.13
N GLN A 198 1.04 2.30 -16.50
CA GLN A 198 0.42 1.08 -16.98
C GLN A 198 0.75 -0.13 -16.07
N ALA A 199 0.73 0.11 -14.76
CA ALA A 199 1.08 -0.87 -13.76
C ALA A 199 -0.04 -1.92 -13.65
N ALA A 200 0.28 -3.18 -13.93
CA ALA A 200 -0.69 -4.28 -13.88
C ALA A 200 -0.87 -4.83 -12.47
N THR A 201 0.17 -4.74 -11.63
CA THR A 201 0.18 -5.32 -10.29
C THR A 201 0.68 -4.32 -9.25
N VAL A 202 0.43 -4.63 -7.98
CA VAL A 202 0.98 -3.86 -6.85
C VAL A 202 2.50 -3.82 -6.91
N ALA A 203 3.16 -4.89 -7.34
CA ALA A 203 4.60 -4.95 -7.50
C ALA A 203 5.14 -3.92 -8.50
N ASP A 204 4.45 -3.71 -9.63
CA ASP A 204 4.82 -2.69 -10.61
C ASP A 204 4.83 -1.28 -10.01
N VAL A 205 3.93 -1.02 -9.04
CA VAL A 205 3.80 0.27 -8.38
C VAL A 205 4.87 0.46 -7.32
N VAL A 206 4.96 -0.47 -6.36
CA VAL A 206 5.85 -0.31 -5.20
C VAL A 206 7.33 -0.42 -5.56
N ASN A 207 7.67 -1.02 -6.72
CA ASN A 207 9.02 -1.04 -7.25
C ASN A 207 9.56 0.35 -7.66
N ASN A 208 8.71 1.38 -7.64
CA ASN A 208 9.11 2.78 -7.80
C ASN A 208 9.50 3.43 -6.46
N ASP A 209 9.32 2.75 -5.33
CA ASP A 209 9.81 3.23 -4.04
C ASP A 209 11.30 2.85 -3.87
N PRO A 210 12.19 3.81 -3.56
CA PRO A 210 13.62 3.53 -3.46
C PRO A 210 14.00 2.62 -2.28
N SER A 211 13.08 2.35 -1.35
CA SER A 211 13.31 1.43 -0.23
C SER A 211 12.76 0.02 -0.47
N VAL A 212 12.04 -0.17 -1.61
CA VAL A 212 11.40 -1.43 -1.98
C VAL A 212 12.13 -2.07 -3.15
N ARG A 213 12.35 -3.36 -3.06
CA ARG A 213 12.93 -4.18 -4.12
C ARG A 213 12.09 -5.44 -4.31
N LEU A 214 11.78 -5.76 -5.56
CA LEU A 214 11.18 -7.04 -5.90
C LEU A 214 12.17 -8.19 -5.70
N THR A 215 11.71 -9.26 -5.09
CA THR A 215 12.42 -10.53 -4.98
C THR A 215 11.75 -11.62 -5.80
N GLY A 216 10.54 -11.36 -6.29
CA GLY A 216 9.81 -12.20 -7.21
C GLY A 216 10.41 -12.21 -8.62
N HIS A 217 9.97 -13.15 -9.42
CA HIS A 217 10.42 -13.34 -10.80
C HIS A 217 9.39 -12.77 -11.78
N PRO A 218 9.77 -12.01 -12.80
CA PRO A 218 8.85 -11.59 -13.86
C PRO A 218 8.17 -12.82 -14.49
N GLY A 219 6.85 -12.77 -14.71
CA GLY A 219 6.10 -13.90 -15.23
C GLY A 219 5.93 -15.08 -14.29
N GLY A 220 6.24 -14.92 -13.00
CA GLY A 220 5.98 -15.89 -11.94
C GLY A 220 4.64 -15.66 -11.25
N MET A 221 4.16 -16.64 -10.51
CA MET A 221 2.88 -16.58 -9.80
C MET A 221 2.93 -15.81 -8.48
N LEU A 222 4.10 -15.50 -7.94
CA LEU A 222 4.29 -14.86 -6.64
C LEU A 222 4.99 -13.53 -6.79
N GLU A 223 4.45 -12.50 -6.13
CA GLU A 223 5.12 -11.22 -5.91
C GLU A 223 5.61 -11.13 -4.47
N ALA A 224 6.89 -10.93 -4.31
CA ALA A 224 7.55 -10.81 -3.03
C ALA A 224 8.50 -9.62 -3.06
N PHE A 225 8.74 -9.03 -1.88
CA PHE A 225 9.44 -7.76 -1.75
C PHE A 225 10.48 -7.82 -0.65
N PHE A 226 11.48 -6.97 -0.74
CA PHE A 226 12.23 -6.48 0.40
C PHE A 226 11.89 -5.02 0.64
N ILE A 227 11.59 -4.67 1.87
CA ILE A 227 11.48 -3.28 2.32
C ILE A 227 12.56 -3.05 3.36
N ARG A 228 13.42 -2.04 3.16
CA ARG A 228 14.59 -1.79 4.02
C ARG A 228 15.49 -3.02 4.23
N GLY A 229 15.54 -3.91 3.24
CA GLY A 229 16.35 -5.13 3.29
C GLY A 229 15.76 -6.28 4.11
N PHE A 230 14.47 -6.24 4.48
CA PHE A 230 13.75 -7.34 5.12
C PHE A 230 12.63 -7.86 4.22
N PRO A 231 12.39 -9.18 4.18
CA PRO A 231 11.39 -9.78 3.33
C PRO A 231 9.96 -9.41 3.75
N VAL A 232 9.11 -9.19 2.75
CA VAL A 232 7.67 -8.97 2.86
C VAL A 232 6.99 -9.80 1.78
N ASN A 233 5.92 -10.51 2.11
CA ASN A 233 5.16 -11.36 1.20
C ASN A 233 5.97 -12.53 0.57
N GLU A 234 7.06 -12.96 1.20
CA GLU A 234 7.87 -14.10 0.74
C GLU A 234 7.36 -15.44 1.34
N GLY A 235 6.07 -15.76 1.20
CA GLY A 235 5.49 -16.97 1.77
C GLY A 235 4.20 -17.42 1.10
N ASN A 236 3.53 -18.36 1.72
CA ASN A 236 2.26 -18.90 1.24
C ASN A 236 1.06 -18.10 1.76
N ILE A 237 1.24 -17.30 2.81
CA ILE A 237 0.24 -16.39 3.37
C ILE A 237 0.63 -14.96 2.99
N GLY A 238 -0.33 -14.15 2.57
CA GLY A 238 -0.06 -12.77 2.13
C GLY A 238 0.12 -11.79 3.29
N ASP A 239 1.12 -10.92 3.17
CA ASP A 239 1.40 -9.82 4.12
C ASP A 239 0.89 -8.45 3.65
N VAL A 240 0.10 -8.40 2.59
CA VAL A 240 -0.45 -7.14 2.07
C VAL A 240 -1.79 -6.86 2.74
N ALA A 241 -1.96 -5.64 3.24
CA ALA A 241 -3.21 -5.18 3.82
C ALA A 241 -4.16 -4.63 2.75
N PHE A 242 -5.45 -4.71 2.99
CA PHE A 242 -6.51 -4.13 2.18
C PHE A 242 -7.36 -3.20 3.06
N ASP A 243 -7.38 -1.92 2.73
CA ASP A 243 -8.02 -0.84 3.49
C ASP A 243 -7.70 -0.87 5.00
N GLY A 244 -6.43 -1.18 5.32
CA GLY A 244 -5.89 -1.24 6.68
C GLY A 244 -6.03 -2.59 7.38
N VAL A 245 -6.51 -3.65 6.70
CA VAL A 245 -6.80 -4.95 7.32
C VAL A 245 -6.03 -6.07 6.60
N TYR A 246 -5.29 -6.89 7.33
CA TYR A 246 -4.65 -8.09 6.77
C TYR A 246 -5.68 -9.19 6.47
N GLY A 247 -5.33 -10.13 5.59
CA GLY A 247 -6.13 -11.31 5.31
C GLY A 247 -7.23 -11.13 4.26
N VAL A 248 -7.35 -9.94 3.67
CA VAL A 248 -8.36 -9.62 2.63
C VAL A 248 -7.73 -9.54 1.24
N ALA A 249 -6.56 -8.90 1.11
CA ALA A 249 -5.88 -8.83 -0.19
C ALA A 249 -5.60 -10.24 -0.77
N PRO A 250 -5.60 -10.42 -2.10
CA PRO A 250 -5.10 -11.63 -2.75
C PRO A 250 -3.70 -12.02 -2.26
N THR A 251 -3.39 -13.32 -2.22
CA THR A 251 -2.17 -13.81 -1.54
C THR A 251 -0.90 -13.66 -2.39
N PHE A 252 -0.94 -14.08 -3.67
CA PHE A 252 0.29 -14.27 -4.45
C PHE A 252 0.63 -13.11 -5.36
N ARG A 253 -0.30 -12.64 -6.15
CA ARG A 253 -0.20 -11.45 -7.00
C ARG A 253 -1.44 -10.60 -6.80
N ILE A 254 -1.28 -9.30 -6.85
CA ILE A 254 -2.37 -8.38 -6.59
C ILE A 254 -2.51 -7.43 -7.77
N LEU A 255 -3.62 -7.54 -8.49
CA LEU A 255 -3.94 -6.71 -9.64
C LEU A 255 -4.46 -5.34 -9.19
N THR A 256 -4.20 -4.29 -9.98
CA THR A 256 -4.36 -2.89 -9.54
C THR A 256 -5.71 -2.26 -9.87
N GLU A 257 -6.58 -2.92 -10.60
CA GLU A 257 -7.78 -2.34 -11.18
C GLU A 257 -8.71 -1.66 -10.16
N TYR A 258 -8.80 -2.23 -8.98
CA TYR A 258 -9.65 -1.76 -7.87
C TYR A 258 -8.93 -0.85 -6.87
N ALA A 259 -7.63 -0.58 -7.06
CA ALA A 259 -6.86 0.25 -6.16
C ALA A 259 -7.02 1.74 -6.48
N ASP A 260 -7.46 2.55 -5.51
CA ASP A 260 -7.37 4.01 -5.53
C ASP A 260 -5.98 4.49 -5.16
N ARG A 261 -5.38 3.82 -4.17
CA ARG A 261 -4.03 4.07 -3.69
C ARG A 261 -3.34 2.78 -3.30
N ILE A 262 -2.02 2.80 -3.44
CA ILE A 262 -1.14 1.76 -2.92
C ILE A 262 -0.15 2.46 -2.00
N GLU A 263 -0.21 2.12 -0.72
CA GLU A 263 0.53 2.75 0.35
C GLU A 263 1.64 1.81 0.83
N VAL A 264 2.80 2.36 1.13
CA VAL A 264 3.95 1.66 1.71
C VAL A 264 4.32 2.35 3.01
N VAL A 265 4.09 1.69 4.15
CA VAL A 265 4.59 2.12 5.46
C VAL A 265 5.89 1.38 5.72
N LYS A 266 6.97 2.11 5.95
CA LYS A 266 8.32 1.56 5.99
C LYS A 266 8.74 1.18 7.40
N GLY A 267 9.33 -0.01 7.54
CA GLY A 267 9.84 -0.54 8.81
C GLY A 267 8.81 -1.29 9.63
N ALA A 268 9.09 -1.49 10.92
CA ALA A 268 8.24 -2.27 11.82
C ALA A 268 6.82 -1.70 11.93
N THR A 269 5.80 -2.56 11.84
CA THR A 269 4.39 -2.14 11.80
C THR A 269 3.49 -2.92 12.76
N ALA A 270 4.03 -3.79 13.62
CA ALA A 270 3.23 -4.66 14.47
C ALA A 270 2.33 -3.89 15.45
N PHE A 271 2.77 -2.75 15.96
CA PHE A 271 1.91 -1.85 16.75
C PHE A 271 0.73 -1.33 15.92
N LEU A 272 0.95 -0.91 14.68
CA LEU A 272 -0.03 -0.23 13.83
C LEU A 272 -1.09 -1.19 13.29
N TYR A 273 -0.66 -2.32 12.69
CA TYR A 273 -1.51 -3.26 11.97
C TYR A 273 -1.70 -4.61 12.67
N GLY A 274 -0.93 -4.87 13.75
CA GLY A 274 -0.70 -6.21 14.29
C GLY A 274 0.46 -6.92 13.59
N MET A 275 0.81 -8.10 14.04
CA MET A 275 1.79 -8.97 13.38
C MET A 275 1.30 -9.30 11.96
N ALA A 276 2.17 -9.13 10.98
CA ALA A 276 1.88 -9.56 9.62
C ALA A 276 1.71 -11.09 9.56
N PRO A 277 0.72 -11.63 8.83
CA PRO A 277 0.40 -13.06 8.84
C PRO A 277 1.59 -13.97 8.48
N ASN A 278 2.46 -13.54 7.56
CA ASN A 278 3.69 -14.24 7.18
C ASN A 278 4.95 -13.65 7.86
N SER A 279 4.77 -12.94 8.98
CA SER A 279 5.87 -12.45 9.83
C SER A 279 6.77 -11.38 9.21
N ALA A 280 6.27 -10.57 8.27
CA ALA A 280 7.00 -9.44 7.71
C ALA A 280 7.29 -8.36 8.77
N VAL A 281 8.52 -7.83 8.77
CA VAL A 281 8.94 -6.74 9.67
C VAL A 281 9.51 -5.54 8.92
N GLY A 282 9.77 -5.67 7.61
CA GLY A 282 10.37 -4.60 6.80
C GLY A 282 9.42 -3.45 6.50
N GLY A 283 8.11 -3.69 6.55
CA GLY A 283 7.07 -2.71 6.27
C GLY A 283 5.72 -3.34 6.04
N ALA A 284 4.71 -2.50 5.78
CA ALA A 284 3.40 -2.91 5.33
C ALA A 284 3.07 -2.25 3.99
N ILE A 285 2.51 -3.02 3.08
CA ILE A 285 1.89 -2.53 1.85
C ILE A 285 0.39 -2.57 2.10
N ASN A 286 -0.32 -1.46 1.82
CA ASN A 286 -1.76 -1.34 2.00
C ASN A 286 -2.43 -0.89 0.70
N ILE A 287 -3.50 -1.55 0.32
CA ILE A 287 -4.33 -1.19 -0.83
C ILE A 287 -5.55 -0.44 -0.33
N VAL A 288 -5.76 0.77 -0.80
CA VAL A 288 -7.00 1.52 -0.58
C VAL A 288 -7.90 1.29 -1.79
N PRO A 289 -9.11 0.74 -1.61
CA PRO A 289 -10.01 0.47 -2.73
C PRO A 289 -10.64 1.73 -3.32
N LYS A 290 -10.91 1.71 -4.62
CA LYS A 290 -11.68 2.73 -5.31
C LYS A 290 -13.11 2.81 -4.76
N ARG A 291 -13.62 4.02 -4.54
CA ARG A 291 -15.00 4.32 -4.15
C ARG A 291 -15.71 5.13 -5.24
N ALA A 292 -17.02 5.12 -5.23
CA ALA A 292 -17.81 5.98 -6.10
C ALA A 292 -17.48 7.45 -5.84
N LEU A 293 -17.14 8.19 -6.88
CA LEU A 293 -16.88 9.63 -6.81
C LEU A 293 -18.19 10.43 -6.79
N ASP A 294 -18.11 11.70 -6.45
CA ASP A 294 -19.29 12.58 -6.52
C ASP A 294 -19.74 12.81 -7.97
N ASN A 295 -18.81 12.75 -8.93
CA ASN A 295 -19.15 12.69 -10.35
C ASN A 295 -19.25 11.24 -10.82
N ASP A 296 -20.21 10.98 -11.70
CA ASP A 296 -20.36 9.69 -12.36
C ASP A 296 -19.12 9.39 -13.21
N ILE A 297 -18.65 8.16 -13.19
CA ILE A 297 -17.53 7.71 -14.00
C ILE A 297 -17.96 6.49 -14.83
N THR A 298 -17.58 6.48 -16.09
CA THR A 298 -17.65 5.29 -16.96
C THR A 298 -16.39 5.33 -17.81
N ARG A 299 -15.41 4.53 -17.46
CA ARG A 299 -14.14 4.44 -18.19
C ARG A 299 -13.98 3.05 -18.80
N LEU A 300 -13.62 3.02 -20.08
CA LEU A 300 -13.18 1.82 -20.78
C LEU A 300 -11.72 2.01 -21.18
N THR A 301 -10.88 1.04 -20.84
CA THR A 301 -9.48 1.01 -21.26
C THR A 301 -9.21 -0.26 -22.06
N LEU A 302 -8.60 -0.11 -23.23
CA LEU A 302 -8.07 -1.20 -24.04
C LEU A 302 -6.56 -1.10 -24.02
N ASP A 303 -5.88 -2.22 -23.83
CA ASP A 303 -4.43 -2.27 -23.78
C ASP A 303 -3.88 -3.47 -24.56
N VAL A 304 -2.64 -3.33 -25.00
CA VAL A 304 -1.87 -4.38 -25.63
C VAL A 304 -0.41 -4.25 -25.21
N SER A 305 0.20 -5.36 -24.87
CA SER A 305 1.63 -5.46 -24.66
C SER A 305 2.28 -6.27 -25.77
N GLU A 306 3.59 -6.12 -25.89
CA GLU A 306 4.41 -6.90 -26.80
C GLU A 306 4.07 -8.39 -26.73
N ASN A 307 4.24 -9.11 -27.87
CA ASN A 307 3.83 -10.52 -28.06
C ASN A 307 2.30 -10.76 -27.99
N ALA A 308 1.51 -9.69 -28.23
CA ALA A 308 0.06 -9.78 -28.40
C ALA A 308 -0.72 -10.26 -27.16
N GLN A 309 -0.34 -9.81 -25.98
CA GLN A 309 -1.23 -9.85 -24.84
C GLN A 309 -2.22 -8.69 -24.94
N PHE A 310 -3.49 -8.99 -25.07
CA PHE A 310 -4.58 -8.01 -25.15
C PHE A 310 -5.31 -7.90 -23.83
N GLY A 311 -5.72 -6.69 -23.49
CA GLY A 311 -6.49 -6.39 -22.28
C GLY A 311 -7.64 -5.44 -22.53
N ALA A 312 -8.68 -5.60 -21.69
CA ALA A 312 -9.79 -4.66 -21.58
C ALA A 312 -10.14 -4.47 -20.12
N LYS A 313 -10.32 -3.19 -19.72
CA LYS A 313 -10.67 -2.81 -18.34
C LYS A 313 -11.89 -1.90 -18.35
N ALA A 314 -12.81 -2.09 -17.42
CA ALA A 314 -13.95 -1.22 -17.21
C ALA A 314 -13.99 -0.72 -15.77
N ASP A 315 -14.26 0.57 -15.60
CA ASP A 315 -14.41 1.25 -14.32
C ASP A 315 -15.65 2.10 -14.32
N VAL A 316 -16.66 1.72 -13.51
CA VAL A 316 -17.97 2.35 -13.47
C VAL A 316 -18.30 2.73 -12.04
N GLY A 317 -18.57 4.01 -11.80
CA GLY A 317 -18.94 4.54 -10.49
C GLY A 317 -20.19 5.41 -10.56
N ARG A 318 -21.10 5.24 -9.60
CA ARG A 318 -22.35 5.99 -9.50
C ARG A 318 -22.68 6.25 -8.04
N ARG A 319 -23.31 7.41 -7.78
CA ARG A 319 -23.89 7.73 -6.48
C ARG A 319 -25.37 8.00 -6.58
N TYR A 320 -26.11 7.53 -5.60
CA TYR A 320 -27.55 7.61 -5.49
C TYR A 320 -27.97 8.20 -4.14
N GLY A 321 -29.28 8.55 -4.04
CA GLY A 321 -29.87 9.19 -2.87
C GLY A 321 -29.94 10.72 -3.00
N ALA A 322 -30.74 11.35 -2.14
CA ALA A 322 -30.97 12.79 -2.18
C ALA A 322 -29.70 13.61 -1.88
N SER A 323 -28.82 13.06 -1.05
CA SER A 323 -27.50 13.64 -0.69
C SER A 323 -26.35 12.87 -1.32
N ARG A 324 -26.59 12.02 -2.34
CA ARG A 324 -25.61 11.13 -2.96
C ARG A 324 -24.90 10.22 -1.95
N GLU A 325 -25.65 9.81 -0.91
CA GLU A 325 -25.13 9.04 0.22
C GLU A 325 -24.75 7.60 -0.12
N PHE A 326 -25.38 6.97 -1.13
CA PHE A 326 -25.10 5.60 -1.55
C PHE A 326 -24.17 5.59 -2.76
N GLY A 327 -23.02 4.96 -2.63
CA GLY A 327 -22.03 4.79 -3.71
C GLY A 327 -21.95 3.34 -4.16
N ILE A 328 -21.78 3.14 -5.48
CA ILE A 328 -21.45 1.85 -6.08
C ILE A 328 -20.29 2.07 -7.04
N ARG A 329 -19.23 1.29 -6.93
CA ARG A 329 -18.13 1.27 -7.89
C ARG A 329 -17.89 -0.16 -8.34
N ALA A 330 -17.80 -0.37 -9.64
CA ALA A 330 -17.47 -1.65 -10.26
C ALA A 330 -16.20 -1.50 -11.09
N ASN A 331 -15.22 -2.36 -10.84
CA ASN A 331 -14.02 -2.48 -11.62
C ASN A 331 -13.91 -3.90 -12.17
N SER A 332 -13.58 -4.03 -13.45
CA SER A 332 -13.34 -5.34 -14.04
C SER A 332 -12.25 -5.27 -15.09
N SER A 333 -11.52 -6.36 -15.26
CA SER A 333 -10.56 -6.50 -16.34
C SER A 333 -10.47 -7.94 -16.83
N TYR A 334 -10.04 -8.08 -18.07
CA TYR A 334 -9.65 -9.34 -18.67
C TYR A 334 -8.44 -9.12 -19.57
N HIS A 335 -7.40 -9.93 -19.38
CA HIS A 335 -6.18 -9.93 -20.18
C HIS A 335 -5.85 -11.34 -20.62
N ALA A 336 -5.47 -11.53 -21.88
CA ALA A 336 -5.06 -12.82 -22.39
C ALA A 336 -4.06 -12.67 -23.54
N GLY A 337 -3.12 -13.59 -23.64
CA GLY A 337 -2.13 -13.66 -24.71
C GLY A 337 -0.75 -14.07 -24.27
N ASP A 338 0.21 -13.99 -25.18
CA ASP A 338 1.60 -14.28 -24.90
C ASP A 338 2.24 -13.14 -24.12
N THR A 339 3.18 -13.47 -23.22
CA THR A 339 3.95 -12.49 -22.48
C THR A 339 5.28 -12.20 -23.16
N GLN A 340 6.09 -11.35 -22.53
CA GLN A 340 7.43 -11.01 -23.03
C GLN A 340 8.44 -12.16 -22.91
N LEU A 341 8.10 -13.21 -22.12
CA LEU A 341 8.99 -14.36 -21.93
C LEU A 341 8.72 -15.46 -22.96
N ASP A 342 9.77 -16.08 -23.42
CA ASP A 342 9.70 -17.20 -24.36
C ASP A 342 8.71 -18.29 -23.88
N ASN A 343 7.85 -18.75 -24.79
CA ASN A 343 6.89 -19.83 -24.56
C ASN A 343 5.87 -19.58 -23.43
N GLN A 344 5.76 -18.36 -22.90
CA GLN A 344 4.88 -18.04 -21.81
C GLN A 344 3.62 -17.34 -22.30
N SER A 345 2.46 -17.77 -21.80
CA SER A 345 1.21 -17.05 -21.96
C SER A 345 0.50 -16.87 -20.62
N ARG A 346 -0.31 -15.83 -20.57
CA ARG A 346 -1.07 -15.45 -19.37
C ARG A 346 -2.52 -15.19 -19.72
N GLU A 347 -3.41 -15.63 -18.83
CA GLU A 347 -4.81 -15.26 -18.79
C GLU A 347 -5.13 -14.73 -17.39
N ALA A 348 -5.73 -13.55 -17.28
CA ALA A 348 -6.07 -12.94 -16.00
C ALA A 348 -7.41 -12.25 -16.06
N ALA A 349 -8.23 -12.43 -15.03
CA ALA A 349 -9.53 -11.80 -14.88
C ALA A 349 -9.69 -11.22 -13.48
N VAL A 350 -10.26 -10.01 -13.38
CA VAL A 350 -10.62 -9.35 -12.14
C VAL A 350 -12.07 -8.89 -12.19
N GLY A 351 -12.78 -9.08 -11.09
CA GLY A 351 -14.04 -8.44 -10.79
C GLY A 351 -14.01 -7.88 -9.37
N ALA A 352 -14.29 -6.59 -9.22
CA ALA A 352 -14.38 -5.93 -7.92
C ALA A 352 -15.63 -5.06 -7.85
N LEU A 353 -16.37 -5.18 -6.74
CA LEU A 353 -17.54 -4.36 -6.42
C LEU A 353 -17.30 -3.70 -5.07
N ALA A 354 -17.46 -2.39 -5.03
CA ALA A 354 -17.40 -1.59 -3.81
C ALA A 354 -18.72 -0.85 -3.62
N PHE A 355 -19.31 -1.00 -2.45
CA PHE A 355 -20.49 -0.26 -1.99
C PHE A 355 -20.08 0.64 -0.86
N ASP A 356 -20.59 1.86 -0.82
CA ASP A 356 -20.42 2.73 0.33
C ASP A 356 -21.69 3.52 0.65
N TYR A 357 -21.89 3.75 1.95
CA TYR A 357 -22.91 4.66 2.48
C TYR A 357 -22.21 5.74 3.31
N ARG A 358 -22.54 7.00 3.01
CA ARG A 358 -22.01 8.19 3.70
C ARG A 358 -23.17 8.93 4.35
N GLY A 359 -23.53 8.56 5.58
CA GLY A 359 -24.54 9.25 6.38
C GLY A 359 -23.92 10.27 7.33
N GLU A 360 -24.76 11.03 8.02
CA GLU A 360 -24.32 12.05 8.99
C GLU A 360 -23.53 11.45 10.16
N LYS A 361 -23.95 10.30 10.67
CA LYS A 361 -23.35 9.64 11.84
C LYS A 361 -22.69 8.30 11.51
N ALA A 362 -23.08 7.68 10.41
CA ALA A 362 -22.64 6.34 10.04
C ALA A 362 -22.02 6.34 8.64
N ARG A 363 -20.94 5.61 8.50
CA ARG A 363 -20.35 5.23 7.21
C ARG A 363 -20.23 3.73 7.17
N LEU A 364 -20.66 3.16 6.08
CA LEU A 364 -20.56 1.73 5.85
C LEU A 364 -19.88 1.53 4.51
N SER A 365 -19.03 0.53 4.41
CA SER A 365 -18.53 0.08 3.12
C SER A 365 -18.47 -1.44 3.05
N ALA A 366 -18.64 -1.95 1.83
CA ALA A 366 -18.55 -3.37 1.53
C ALA A 366 -17.77 -3.54 0.22
N ASP A 367 -16.74 -4.36 0.25
CA ASP A 367 -15.92 -4.71 -0.89
C ASP A 367 -16.02 -6.20 -1.15
N VAL A 368 -16.11 -6.57 -2.42
CA VAL A 368 -16.03 -7.96 -2.89
C VAL A 368 -15.08 -7.98 -4.07
N ILE A 369 -14.09 -8.86 -4.02
CA ILE A 369 -13.05 -9.00 -5.04
C ILE A 369 -12.99 -10.46 -5.45
N THR A 370 -12.93 -10.70 -6.75
CA THR A 370 -12.55 -11.99 -7.33
C THR A 370 -11.47 -11.77 -8.36
N GLN A 371 -10.44 -12.60 -8.30
CA GLN A 371 -9.29 -12.55 -9.19
C GLN A 371 -8.91 -13.96 -9.59
N GLU A 372 -8.70 -14.20 -10.87
CA GLU A 372 -8.16 -15.47 -11.39
C GLU A 372 -6.99 -15.18 -12.32
N GLU A 373 -5.89 -15.88 -12.12
CA GLU A 373 -4.73 -15.87 -13.02
C GLU A 373 -4.33 -17.29 -13.41
N LYS A 374 -4.10 -17.46 -14.70
CA LYS A 374 -3.56 -18.69 -15.26
C LYS A 374 -2.33 -18.37 -16.09
N TRP A 375 -1.26 -19.12 -15.86
CA TRP A 375 0.00 -19.02 -16.57
C TRP A 375 0.34 -20.36 -17.22
N ASN A 376 0.73 -20.33 -18.47
CA ASN A 376 1.45 -21.42 -19.10
C ASN A 376 2.94 -21.09 -19.06
N ALA A 377 3.78 -22.06 -18.81
CA ALA A 377 5.23 -21.89 -18.61
C ALA A 377 5.60 -20.75 -17.64
N PRO A 378 5.08 -20.71 -16.38
CA PRO A 378 5.39 -19.66 -15.42
C PRO A 378 6.87 -19.66 -15.06
N SER A 379 7.52 -18.48 -15.09
CA SER A 379 8.93 -18.38 -14.75
C SER A 379 9.18 -18.59 -13.25
N ARG A 380 10.41 -19.01 -12.90
CA ARG A 380 10.78 -19.38 -11.52
C ARG A 380 12.14 -18.78 -11.15
N PRO A 381 12.34 -18.40 -9.87
CA PRO A 381 13.67 -18.04 -9.39
C PRO A 381 14.62 -19.25 -9.51
N LEU A 382 15.87 -18.97 -9.88
CA LEU A 382 16.94 -19.97 -10.05
C LEU A 382 17.73 -20.12 -8.76
N PHE A 383 17.86 -21.33 -8.28
CA PHE A 383 18.69 -21.63 -7.09
C PHE A 383 20.04 -22.17 -7.50
N LEU A 384 21.09 -21.79 -6.78
CA LEU A 384 22.44 -22.29 -6.99
C LEU A 384 22.67 -23.57 -6.18
N SER A 385 23.13 -24.63 -6.83
CA SER A 385 23.64 -25.80 -6.11
C SER A 385 24.93 -25.44 -5.38
N THR A 386 25.22 -26.13 -4.28
CA THR A 386 26.41 -25.89 -3.46
C THR A 386 27.69 -25.90 -4.31
N GLY A 387 28.51 -24.86 -4.19
CA GLY A 387 29.79 -24.73 -4.90
C GLY A 387 29.68 -24.23 -6.34
N VAL A 388 28.48 -23.99 -6.86
CA VAL A 388 28.28 -23.42 -8.21
C VAL A 388 28.40 -21.90 -8.14
N ALA A 389 29.18 -21.32 -9.04
CA ALA A 389 29.33 -19.87 -9.14
C ALA A 389 28.07 -19.23 -9.75
N VAL A 390 27.78 -17.95 -9.36
CA VAL A 390 26.73 -17.16 -10.00
C VAL A 390 27.05 -17.00 -11.49
N PRO A 391 26.18 -17.44 -12.41
CA PRO A 391 26.39 -17.28 -13.84
C PRO A 391 26.05 -15.87 -14.30
N SER A 392 26.47 -15.50 -15.51
CA SER A 392 25.91 -14.32 -16.19
C SER A 392 24.39 -14.45 -16.32
N ALA A 393 23.67 -13.36 -16.33
CA ALA A 393 22.24 -13.40 -16.63
C ALA A 393 22.03 -13.93 -18.05
N PRO A 394 21.04 -14.79 -18.30
CA PRO A 394 20.63 -15.14 -19.66
C PRO A 394 19.88 -13.94 -20.28
N ASP A 395 19.61 -14.00 -21.59
CA ASP A 395 18.75 -13.04 -22.28
C ASP A 395 17.47 -12.83 -21.46
N ALA A 396 17.04 -11.59 -21.28
CA ALA A 396 15.96 -11.27 -20.31
C ALA A 396 14.60 -11.88 -20.70
N ASP A 397 14.34 -12.17 -21.96
CA ASP A 397 13.14 -12.86 -22.47
C ASP A 397 13.21 -14.40 -22.31
N ARG A 398 14.37 -14.96 -21.96
CA ARG A 398 14.59 -16.40 -21.87
C ARG A 398 13.76 -17.04 -20.74
N ASN A 399 13.03 -18.10 -21.10
CA ASN A 399 12.25 -18.89 -20.16
C ASN A 399 12.62 -20.39 -20.27
N ILE A 400 13.10 -20.95 -19.17
CA ILE A 400 13.49 -22.36 -19.10
C ILE A 400 12.35 -23.30 -18.72
N THR A 401 11.19 -22.74 -18.33
CA THR A 401 10.01 -23.50 -17.93
C THR A 401 9.38 -24.16 -19.14
N GLN A 402 8.99 -25.42 -19.02
CA GLN A 402 8.46 -26.20 -20.13
C GLN A 402 7.05 -25.73 -20.52
N LYS A 403 6.70 -25.82 -21.81
CA LYS A 403 5.38 -25.42 -22.36
C LYS A 403 4.19 -26.14 -21.71
N TRP A 404 4.41 -27.34 -21.15
CA TRP A 404 3.39 -28.13 -20.46
C TRP A 404 3.30 -27.86 -18.96
N GLU A 405 4.19 -27.05 -18.42
CA GLU A 405 4.13 -26.58 -17.04
C GLU A 405 3.19 -25.36 -16.96
N TRP A 406 2.44 -25.28 -15.86
CA TRP A 406 1.41 -24.25 -15.71
C TRP A 406 1.13 -23.93 -14.24
N SER A 407 0.46 -22.83 -13.99
CA SER A 407 -0.13 -22.49 -12.69
C SER A 407 -1.48 -21.80 -12.88
N LYS A 408 -2.37 -22.04 -11.94
CA LYS A 408 -3.64 -21.35 -11.78
C LYS A 408 -3.77 -20.89 -10.34
N VAL A 409 -4.13 -19.61 -10.16
CA VAL A 409 -4.40 -18.97 -8.86
C VAL A 409 -5.79 -18.36 -8.93
N SER A 410 -6.61 -18.63 -7.94
CA SER A 410 -7.94 -18.05 -7.78
C SER A 410 -8.06 -17.45 -6.39
N ASP A 411 -8.40 -16.17 -6.31
CA ASP A 411 -8.62 -15.43 -5.07
C ASP A 411 -10.04 -14.90 -5.01
N GLN A 412 -10.68 -15.04 -3.86
CA GLN A 412 -11.98 -14.44 -3.54
C GLN A 412 -11.88 -13.80 -2.17
N SER A 413 -12.29 -12.57 -2.05
CA SER A 413 -12.23 -11.87 -0.78
C SER A 413 -13.33 -10.82 -0.63
N GLY A 414 -13.59 -10.44 0.62
CA GLY A 414 -14.51 -9.38 0.95
C GLY A 414 -14.16 -8.70 2.25
N LEU A 415 -14.55 -7.42 2.36
CA LEU A 415 -14.38 -6.59 3.53
C LEU A 415 -15.65 -5.79 3.80
N LEU A 416 -16.13 -5.84 5.03
CA LEU A 416 -17.19 -4.98 5.55
C LEU A 416 -16.56 -4.04 6.57
N LYS A 417 -16.85 -2.74 6.46
CA LYS A 417 -16.40 -1.72 7.41
C LYS A 417 -17.58 -0.88 7.85
N ALA A 418 -17.59 -0.52 9.11
CA ALA A 418 -18.58 0.35 9.72
C ALA A 418 -17.91 1.33 10.66
N ASP A 419 -18.15 2.62 10.43
CA ASP A 419 -17.77 3.72 11.31
C ASP A 419 -19.04 4.40 11.83
N PHE A 420 -19.12 4.65 13.13
CA PHE A 420 -20.27 5.29 13.76
C PHE A 420 -19.82 6.38 14.73
N ASN A 421 -20.19 7.63 14.45
CA ASN A 421 -19.98 8.76 15.34
C ASN A 421 -21.05 8.76 16.43
N LEU A 422 -20.73 8.25 17.63
CA LEU A 422 -21.58 8.33 18.80
C LEU A 422 -21.81 9.78 19.24
N SER A 423 -20.77 10.60 19.12
CA SER A 423 -20.77 12.04 19.31
C SER A 423 -19.73 12.69 18.40
N GLU A 424 -19.58 14.01 18.43
CA GLU A 424 -18.54 14.72 17.70
C GLU A 424 -17.10 14.27 18.07
N ASN A 425 -16.96 13.74 19.29
CA ASN A 425 -15.67 13.36 19.88
C ASN A 425 -15.48 11.84 20.04
N ILE A 426 -16.47 11.01 19.69
CA ILE A 426 -16.41 9.56 19.90
C ILE A 426 -16.81 8.85 18.60
N LEU A 427 -15.83 8.19 18.00
CA LEU A 427 -16.01 7.30 16.86
C LEU A 427 -15.87 5.85 17.32
N VAL A 428 -16.82 5.00 16.96
CA VAL A 428 -16.71 3.54 17.07
C VAL A 428 -16.57 2.97 15.66
N PHE A 429 -15.65 2.04 15.47
CA PHE A 429 -15.41 1.40 14.19
C PHE A 429 -15.35 -0.12 14.32
N ALA A 430 -15.72 -0.83 13.28
CA ALA A 430 -15.60 -2.28 13.18
C ALA A 430 -15.34 -2.70 11.74
N ASN A 431 -14.51 -3.72 11.56
CA ASN A 431 -14.17 -4.33 10.28
C ASN A 431 -14.34 -5.84 10.37
N LEU A 432 -14.85 -6.45 9.30
CA LEU A 432 -14.96 -7.89 9.15
C LEU A 432 -14.53 -8.26 7.75
N GLY A 433 -13.46 -9.02 7.62
CA GLY A 433 -12.88 -9.43 6.35
C GLY A 433 -12.73 -10.94 6.24
N ALA A 434 -12.75 -11.43 5.01
CA ALA A 434 -12.45 -12.81 4.70
C ALA A 434 -11.74 -12.91 3.35
N GLY A 435 -10.89 -13.89 3.21
CA GLY A 435 -10.21 -14.22 1.96
C GLY A 435 -10.05 -15.73 1.78
N HIS A 436 -10.23 -16.19 0.56
CA HIS A 436 -9.95 -17.56 0.14
C HIS A 436 -9.04 -17.53 -1.08
N SER A 437 -7.97 -18.32 -1.05
CA SER A 437 -7.02 -18.45 -2.16
C SER A 437 -6.81 -19.91 -2.48
N GLU A 438 -7.02 -20.28 -3.73
CA GLU A 438 -6.76 -21.64 -4.24
C GLU A 438 -5.66 -21.57 -5.29
N VAL A 439 -4.67 -22.45 -5.16
CA VAL A 439 -3.59 -22.60 -6.13
C VAL A 439 -3.52 -24.03 -6.62
N GLU A 440 -3.49 -24.16 -7.93
CA GLU A 440 -3.22 -25.42 -8.60
C GLU A 440 -2.09 -25.21 -9.61
N ARG A 441 -1.01 -26.00 -9.50
CA ARG A 441 0.14 -25.79 -10.39
C ARG A 441 0.92 -27.07 -10.66
N LEU A 442 1.49 -27.14 -11.84
CA LEU A 442 2.45 -28.15 -12.25
C LEU A 442 3.69 -27.47 -12.81
N PHE A 443 4.70 -27.30 -11.99
CA PHE A 443 6.02 -26.83 -12.39
C PHE A 443 7.07 -27.16 -11.33
N GLY A 444 8.35 -27.10 -11.71
CA GLY A 444 9.46 -27.35 -10.81
C GLY A 444 10.21 -26.09 -10.39
N THR A 445 11.07 -26.24 -9.39
CA THR A 445 12.03 -25.21 -8.99
C THR A 445 13.38 -25.53 -9.63
N PRO A 446 13.95 -24.63 -10.44
CA PRO A 446 15.21 -24.89 -11.15
C PRO A 446 16.39 -24.74 -10.19
N SER A 447 17.29 -25.71 -10.23
CA SER A 447 18.57 -25.71 -9.50
C SER A 447 19.73 -25.75 -10.48
N LEU A 448 20.52 -24.68 -10.51
CA LEU A 448 21.72 -24.57 -11.36
C LEU A 448 22.80 -25.49 -10.83
N THR A 449 23.29 -26.40 -11.67
CA THR A 449 24.30 -27.40 -11.32
C THR A 449 25.67 -27.11 -11.93
N SER A 450 25.73 -26.16 -12.88
CA SER A 450 26.99 -25.71 -13.50
C SER A 450 26.90 -24.23 -13.92
N VAL A 451 28.01 -23.53 -13.81
CA VAL A 451 28.15 -22.15 -14.30
C VAL A 451 27.91 -22.02 -15.81
N SER A 452 28.02 -23.13 -16.59
CA SER A 452 27.67 -23.17 -18.02
C SER A 452 26.16 -23.15 -18.29
N GLY A 453 25.33 -22.98 -17.22
CA GLY A 453 23.88 -22.84 -17.32
C GLY A 453 23.10 -24.14 -17.18
N THR A 454 23.76 -25.29 -16.97
CA THR A 454 23.07 -26.57 -16.75
C THR A 454 22.25 -26.54 -15.48
N THR A 455 20.96 -26.85 -15.59
CA THR A 455 19.96 -26.71 -14.54
C THR A 455 19.14 -27.99 -14.43
N THR A 456 18.92 -28.48 -13.23
CA THR A 456 18.01 -29.58 -12.95
C THR A 456 16.69 -29.07 -12.41
N VAL A 457 15.59 -29.59 -12.91
CA VAL A 457 14.23 -29.21 -12.52
C VAL A 457 13.45 -30.48 -12.18
N THR A 458 12.80 -30.52 -11.02
CA THR A 458 11.85 -31.57 -10.66
C THR A 458 10.45 -30.98 -10.65
N PRO A 459 9.60 -31.32 -11.66
CA PRO A 459 8.23 -30.83 -11.67
C PRO A 459 7.45 -31.36 -10.46
N GLN A 460 6.59 -30.51 -9.92
CA GLN A 460 5.69 -30.86 -8.83
C GLN A 460 4.27 -30.45 -9.17
N TYR A 461 3.34 -31.37 -9.06
CA TYR A 461 1.93 -31.02 -8.99
C TYR A 461 1.62 -30.57 -7.57
N PHE A 462 1.20 -29.34 -7.43
CA PHE A 462 1.00 -28.68 -6.15
C PHE A 462 -0.41 -28.15 -6.01
N LEU A 463 -1.02 -28.36 -4.86
CA LEU A 463 -2.29 -27.78 -4.47
C LEU A 463 -2.11 -27.00 -3.17
N PHE A 464 -2.69 -25.79 -3.13
CA PHE A 464 -2.87 -25.01 -1.91
C PHE A 464 -4.33 -24.62 -1.77
N ASP A 465 -4.82 -24.61 -0.55
CA ASP A 465 -6.09 -24.05 -0.14
C ASP A 465 -5.83 -23.20 1.10
N ILE A 466 -6.16 -21.90 1.04
CA ILE A 466 -5.83 -20.95 2.08
C ILE A 466 -7.09 -20.15 2.42
N ASN A 467 -7.57 -20.32 3.65
CA ASN A 467 -8.71 -19.60 4.18
C ASN A 467 -8.25 -18.61 5.23
N ARG A 468 -8.80 -17.39 5.18
CA ARG A 468 -8.45 -16.31 6.10
C ARG A 468 -9.73 -15.60 6.55
N ILE A 469 -9.79 -15.26 7.83
CA ILE A 469 -10.85 -14.43 8.38
C ILE A 469 -10.23 -13.44 9.36
N VAL A 470 -10.72 -12.22 9.34
CA VAL A 470 -10.27 -11.15 10.23
C VAL A 470 -11.46 -10.35 10.75
N ALA A 471 -11.42 -10.00 12.01
CA ALA A 471 -12.35 -9.07 12.61
C ALA A 471 -11.58 -8.11 13.52
N ASP A 472 -11.87 -6.83 13.43
CA ASP A 472 -11.40 -5.85 14.38
C ASP A 472 -12.52 -4.87 14.75
N ALA A 473 -12.43 -4.31 15.94
CA ALA A 473 -13.32 -3.27 16.42
C ALA A 473 -12.57 -2.36 17.39
N GLY A 474 -12.98 -1.10 17.41
CA GLY A 474 -12.33 -0.14 18.29
C GLY A 474 -13.14 1.13 18.49
N THR A 475 -12.58 1.97 19.33
CA THR A 475 -13.13 3.30 19.64
C THR A 475 -12.01 4.33 19.59
N ARG A 476 -12.29 5.45 18.96
CA ARG A 476 -11.42 6.64 18.96
C ARG A 476 -12.14 7.78 19.67
N VAL A 477 -11.44 8.41 20.59
CA VAL A 477 -11.98 9.51 21.41
C VAL A 477 -11.05 10.70 21.31
N THR A 478 -11.62 11.88 21.00
CA THR A 478 -10.89 13.15 21.06
C THR A 478 -11.35 13.94 22.27
N PHE A 479 -10.41 14.49 23.03
CA PHE A 479 -10.70 15.31 24.20
C PHE A 479 -9.51 16.20 24.54
N ASP A 480 -9.77 17.25 25.31
CA ASP A 480 -8.74 18.20 25.74
C ASP A 480 -8.46 18.07 27.24
N THR A 481 -7.18 18.13 27.60
CA THR A 481 -6.74 18.33 28.98
C THR A 481 -5.86 19.59 29.06
N ALA A 482 -6.45 20.66 29.55
CA ALA A 482 -5.85 22.00 29.55
C ALA A 482 -5.44 22.44 28.13
N MET A 483 -4.15 22.48 27.82
CA MET A 483 -3.63 22.86 26.49
C MET A 483 -3.29 21.67 25.60
N VAL A 484 -3.50 20.46 26.05
CA VAL A 484 -3.19 19.24 25.31
C VAL A 484 -4.46 18.70 24.70
N ASN A 485 -4.44 18.55 23.38
CA ASN A 485 -5.47 17.86 22.64
C ASN A 485 -5.09 16.37 22.51
N HIS A 486 -5.98 15.46 22.84
CA HIS A 486 -5.79 14.02 22.83
C HIS A 486 -6.61 13.36 21.72
N THR A 487 -6.00 12.41 21.02
CA THR A 487 -6.68 11.45 20.16
C THR A 487 -6.33 10.05 20.65
N ALA A 488 -7.18 9.52 21.54
CA ALA A 488 -6.99 8.20 22.12
C ALA A 488 -7.75 7.14 21.31
N THR A 489 -7.11 6.00 21.07
CA THR A 489 -7.70 4.87 20.32
C THR A 489 -7.47 3.58 21.07
N VAL A 490 -8.51 2.75 21.16
CA VAL A 490 -8.45 1.37 21.64
C VAL A 490 -8.99 0.47 20.52
N GLN A 491 -8.28 -0.63 20.23
CA GLN A 491 -8.67 -1.59 19.19
C GLN A 491 -8.43 -3.01 19.66
N VAL A 492 -9.35 -3.91 19.32
CA VAL A 492 -9.21 -5.36 19.45
C VAL A 492 -9.21 -5.94 18.05
N THR A 493 -8.27 -6.84 17.76
CA THR A 493 -8.16 -7.52 16.47
C THR A 493 -8.11 -9.03 16.66
N ARG A 494 -8.73 -9.77 15.75
CA ARG A 494 -8.52 -11.21 15.61
C ARG A 494 -8.34 -11.55 14.15
N TYR A 495 -7.28 -12.26 13.84
CA TYR A 495 -6.99 -12.83 12.54
C TYR A 495 -6.84 -14.34 12.67
N HIS A 496 -7.37 -15.09 11.72
CA HIS A 496 -7.21 -16.53 11.64
C HIS A 496 -6.93 -16.94 10.20
N ASP A 497 -5.98 -17.86 10.01
CA ASP A 497 -5.75 -18.55 8.74
C ASP A 497 -5.66 -20.05 8.88
N ASP A 498 -6.09 -20.72 7.84
CA ASP A 498 -5.92 -22.15 7.60
C ASP A 498 -5.17 -22.34 6.29
N LEU A 499 -4.05 -23.04 6.31
CA LEU A 499 -3.29 -23.44 5.14
C LEU A 499 -3.36 -24.96 4.96
N ALA A 500 -3.93 -25.41 3.86
CA ALA A 500 -3.85 -26.79 3.42
C ALA A 500 -2.93 -26.92 2.19
N ARG A 501 -2.16 -28.01 2.09
CA ARG A 501 -1.18 -28.20 1.03
C ARG A 501 -0.94 -29.65 0.71
N ALA A 502 -0.80 -29.96 -0.59
CA ALA A 502 -0.37 -31.24 -1.07
C ALA A 502 0.53 -31.12 -2.29
N SER A 503 1.43 -32.09 -2.49
CA SER A 503 2.24 -32.16 -3.71
C SER A 503 2.60 -33.59 -4.10
N VAL A 504 2.79 -33.78 -5.41
CA VAL A 504 3.32 -35.04 -6.00
C VAL A 504 4.45 -34.64 -6.94
N ASN A 505 5.60 -35.26 -6.81
CA ASN A 505 6.76 -35.04 -7.66
C ASN A 505 6.65 -35.81 -8.98
N GLY A 506 7.04 -35.15 -10.06
CA GLY A 506 7.33 -35.78 -11.35
C GLY A 506 8.77 -36.30 -11.43
N THR A 507 9.20 -36.61 -12.62
CA THR A 507 10.57 -37.03 -12.92
C THR A 507 11.46 -35.84 -13.19
N ALA A 508 12.62 -35.77 -12.54
CA ALA A 508 13.57 -34.69 -12.79
C ALA A 508 14.05 -34.69 -14.25
N TYR A 509 14.23 -33.50 -14.80
CA TYR A 509 14.82 -33.27 -16.13
C TYR A 509 15.94 -32.24 -16.03
N THR A 510 16.79 -32.20 -17.07
CA THR A 510 17.90 -31.26 -17.14
C THR A 510 17.68 -30.31 -18.32
N THR A 511 17.84 -29.03 -18.10
CA THR A 511 17.78 -27.99 -19.14
C THR A 511 18.98 -27.04 -19.00
N ASN A 512 18.99 -25.95 -19.74
CA ASN A 512 20.06 -24.95 -19.67
C ASN A 512 19.46 -23.54 -19.74
N ILE A 513 19.96 -22.62 -18.90
CA ILE A 513 19.43 -21.25 -18.84
C ILE A 513 19.71 -20.42 -20.09
N TYR A 514 20.75 -20.75 -20.85
CA TYR A 514 21.13 -20.05 -22.08
C TYR A 514 20.57 -20.71 -23.34
N SER A 515 20.33 -22.02 -23.31
CA SER A 515 19.78 -22.83 -24.42
C SER A 515 18.78 -23.81 -23.84
N PRO A 516 17.55 -23.42 -23.57
CA PRO A 516 16.53 -24.28 -22.99
C PRO A 516 16.29 -25.54 -23.83
N ILE A 517 16.13 -26.66 -23.17
CA ILE A 517 15.89 -27.99 -23.80
C ILE A 517 14.42 -28.32 -23.60
N ASP A 518 13.69 -28.54 -24.71
CA ASP A 518 12.30 -28.99 -24.66
C ASP A 518 12.21 -30.47 -24.26
N HIS A 519 11.39 -30.76 -23.26
CA HIS A 519 11.12 -32.10 -22.80
C HIS A 519 9.66 -32.48 -23.06
N PRO A 520 9.38 -33.77 -23.36
CA PRO A 520 8.01 -34.27 -23.46
C PRO A 520 7.21 -34.00 -22.18
N ALA A 521 5.92 -33.72 -22.35
CA ALA A 521 5.03 -33.52 -21.23
C ALA A 521 4.99 -34.73 -20.29
N GLN A 522 5.10 -34.49 -18.99
CA GLN A 522 5.01 -35.51 -17.98
C GLN A 522 3.60 -35.65 -17.44
N SER A 523 3.13 -36.87 -17.24
CA SER A 523 1.88 -37.14 -16.53
C SER A 523 2.18 -37.27 -15.03
N VAL A 524 2.08 -36.13 -14.30
CA VAL A 524 2.19 -36.11 -12.85
C VAL A 524 0.79 -36.17 -12.25
N SER A 525 0.55 -37.13 -11.38
CA SER A 525 -0.77 -37.33 -10.78
C SER A 525 -1.15 -36.15 -9.88
N ARG A 526 -2.41 -35.73 -9.98
CA ARG A 526 -2.97 -34.74 -9.04
C ARG A 526 -3.02 -35.36 -7.63
N PRO A 527 -2.60 -34.64 -6.56
CA PRO A 527 -2.76 -35.11 -5.19
C PRO A 527 -4.22 -35.50 -4.91
N ALA A 528 -4.41 -36.67 -4.26
CA ALA A 528 -5.75 -37.21 -3.99
C ALA A 528 -6.51 -36.44 -2.88
N SER A 529 -5.78 -35.76 -2.01
CA SER A 529 -6.32 -34.96 -0.92
C SER A 529 -5.39 -33.77 -0.64
N VAL A 530 -5.93 -32.71 -0.02
CA VAL A 530 -5.18 -31.53 0.40
C VAL A 530 -5.30 -31.41 1.93
N PRO A 531 -4.40 -32.07 2.70
CA PRO A 531 -4.45 -32.03 4.15
C PRO A 531 -4.09 -30.64 4.68
N ARG A 532 -4.67 -30.26 5.82
CA ARG A 532 -4.26 -29.08 6.56
C ARG A 532 -2.78 -29.21 6.93
N LEU A 533 -2.01 -28.17 6.64
CA LEU A 533 -0.59 -28.05 6.97
C LEU A 533 -0.38 -27.25 8.25
N SER A 534 -1.10 -26.14 8.37
CA SER A 534 -1.01 -25.25 9.54
C SER A 534 -2.27 -24.43 9.72
N ASP A 535 -2.48 -23.96 10.92
CA ASP A 535 -3.37 -22.83 11.22
C ASP A 535 -2.66 -21.80 12.10
N THR A 536 -3.16 -20.57 12.08
CA THR A 536 -2.65 -19.47 12.92
C THR A 536 -3.81 -18.61 13.39
N ASP A 537 -3.86 -18.34 14.70
CA ASP A 537 -4.75 -17.37 15.33
C ASP A 537 -3.89 -16.22 15.92
N LEU A 538 -4.18 -14.98 15.52
CA LEU A 538 -3.56 -13.78 16.06
C LEU A 538 -4.65 -12.95 16.76
N VAL A 539 -4.53 -12.78 18.08
CA VAL A 539 -5.46 -11.95 18.84
C VAL A 539 -4.69 -10.80 19.49
N GLY A 540 -5.09 -9.56 19.18
CA GLY A 540 -4.38 -8.38 19.64
C GLY A 540 -5.30 -7.37 20.33
N VAL A 541 -4.77 -6.69 21.34
CA VAL A 541 -5.37 -5.51 21.96
C VAL A 541 -4.37 -4.37 21.88
N ALA A 542 -4.78 -3.23 21.33
CA ALA A 542 -3.92 -2.07 21.16
C ALA A 542 -4.54 -0.83 21.78
N VAL A 543 -3.68 0.00 22.36
CA VAL A 543 -4.02 1.31 22.90
C VAL A 543 -3.02 2.32 22.37
N ALA A 544 -3.50 3.47 21.93
CA ALA A 544 -2.68 4.59 21.50
C ALA A 544 -3.28 5.90 21.99
N ASP A 545 -2.44 6.89 22.26
CA ASP A 545 -2.83 8.28 22.44
C ASP A 545 -1.87 9.20 21.69
N THR A 546 -2.42 10.02 20.82
CA THR A 546 -1.70 11.12 20.18
C THR A 546 -2.04 12.41 20.90
N MET A 547 -1.09 12.95 21.63
CA MET A 547 -1.16 14.21 22.34
C MET A 547 -0.59 15.34 21.51
N SER A 548 -1.35 16.38 21.27
CA SER A 548 -0.89 17.55 20.50
C SER A 548 -1.03 18.85 21.28
N ILE A 549 -0.09 19.75 21.06
CA ILE A 549 -0.06 21.10 21.63
C ILE A 549 0.35 22.13 20.57
N LEU A 550 0.14 23.42 20.89
CA LEU A 550 0.55 24.55 20.05
C LEU A 550 -0.04 24.47 18.61
N ASP A 551 -1.35 24.23 18.52
CA ASP A 551 -2.06 24.04 17.24
C ASP A 551 -1.41 22.93 16.39
N GLU A 552 -1.20 21.76 17.02
CA GLU A 552 -0.60 20.56 16.41
C GLU A 552 0.86 20.72 15.92
N ARG A 553 1.55 21.75 16.40
CA ARG A 553 2.98 21.92 16.08
C ARG A 553 3.89 20.91 16.80
N VAL A 554 3.46 20.40 17.93
CA VAL A 554 4.16 19.35 18.65
C VAL A 554 3.16 18.23 18.92
N GLN A 555 3.46 17.05 18.42
CA GLN A 555 2.65 15.86 18.59
C GLN A 555 3.49 14.75 19.20
N LEU A 556 2.99 14.11 20.25
CA LEU A 556 3.58 12.93 20.87
C LEU A 556 2.58 11.80 20.78
N THR A 557 2.92 10.71 20.11
CA THR A 557 2.11 9.50 20.06
C THR A 557 2.77 8.42 20.90
N LEU A 558 2.04 7.89 21.88
CA LEU A 558 2.45 6.76 22.69
C LEU A 558 1.42 5.64 22.55
N GLY A 559 1.89 4.40 22.57
CA GLY A 559 0.98 3.27 22.51
C GLY A 559 1.68 1.94 22.73
N ALA A 560 0.86 0.90 22.87
CA ALA A 560 1.32 -0.47 22.93
C ALA A 560 0.24 -1.40 22.36
N ARG A 561 0.68 -2.51 21.77
CA ARG A 561 -0.18 -3.62 21.37
C ARG A 561 0.32 -4.89 22.02
N GLU A 562 -0.54 -5.55 22.79
CA GLU A 562 -0.31 -6.93 23.20
C GLU A 562 -0.96 -7.87 22.19
N GLN A 563 -0.22 -8.89 21.75
CA GLN A 563 -0.68 -9.85 20.77
C GLN A 563 -0.38 -11.27 21.22
N ARG A 564 -1.41 -12.14 21.25
CA ARG A 564 -1.29 -13.58 21.38
C ARG A 564 -1.17 -14.20 20.01
N ILE A 565 -0.24 -15.09 19.86
CA ILE A 565 0.06 -15.85 18.66
C ILE A 565 -0.16 -17.32 18.99
N GLU A 566 -1.19 -17.93 18.41
CA GLU A 566 -1.43 -19.36 18.49
C GLU A 566 -1.29 -19.96 17.10
N SER A 567 -0.50 -21.01 16.97
CA SER A 567 -0.28 -21.67 15.67
C SER A 567 -0.01 -23.14 15.84
N ASN A 568 -0.60 -23.96 14.96
CA ASN A 568 -0.41 -25.40 14.93
C ASN A 568 0.11 -25.81 13.55
N ASN A 569 1.04 -26.78 13.51
CA ASN A 569 1.42 -27.48 12.31
C ASN A 569 0.94 -28.93 12.40
N TYR A 570 0.57 -29.51 11.25
CA TYR A 570 -0.06 -30.80 11.16
C TYR A 570 0.73 -31.75 10.26
N ALA A 571 0.76 -33.03 10.67
CA ALA A 571 1.13 -34.12 9.77
C ALA A 571 0.01 -34.35 8.75
N THR A 572 0.33 -35.04 7.65
CA THR A 572 -0.68 -35.44 6.64
C THR A 572 -1.79 -36.32 7.20
N THR A 573 -1.58 -36.94 8.37
CA THR A 573 -2.59 -37.71 9.12
C THR A 573 -3.55 -36.85 9.91
N GLY A 574 -3.31 -35.52 10.00
CA GLY A 574 -4.07 -34.59 10.81
C GLY A 574 -3.60 -34.48 12.27
N ALA A 575 -2.55 -35.21 12.66
CA ALA A 575 -1.96 -35.08 13.99
C ALA A 575 -1.16 -33.78 14.10
N VAL A 576 -1.27 -33.06 15.22
CA VAL A 576 -0.45 -31.88 15.52
C VAL A 576 1.02 -32.32 15.67
N THR A 577 1.90 -31.74 14.89
CA THR A 577 3.35 -32.01 14.93
C THR A 577 4.10 -30.98 15.76
N SER A 578 3.63 -29.74 15.76
CA SER A 578 4.10 -28.69 16.67
C SER A 578 2.95 -27.73 16.97
N ALA A 579 2.90 -27.22 18.19
CA ALA A 579 1.95 -26.23 18.63
C ALA A 579 2.72 -25.07 19.29
N PHE A 580 2.22 -23.87 19.10
CA PHE A 580 2.77 -22.64 19.64
C PHE A 580 1.64 -21.78 20.21
N ASP A 581 1.82 -21.26 21.40
CA ASP A 581 0.91 -20.30 22.06
C ASP A 581 1.75 -19.39 22.94
N ASP A 582 1.99 -18.17 22.47
CA ASP A 582 2.77 -17.20 23.21
C ASP A 582 2.21 -15.77 23.02
N ARG A 583 2.74 -14.83 23.77
CA ARG A 583 2.32 -13.42 23.76
C ARG A 583 3.53 -12.52 23.65
N ALA A 584 3.34 -11.40 22.96
CA ALA A 584 4.33 -10.36 22.89
C ALA A 584 3.65 -8.98 22.91
N THR A 585 4.34 -8.02 23.49
CA THR A 585 3.92 -6.62 23.51
C THR A 585 4.81 -5.83 22.57
N SER A 586 4.20 -5.04 21.67
CA SER A 586 4.89 -4.14 20.75
C SER A 586 4.60 -2.70 21.13
N PRO A 587 5.51 -2.00 21.83
CA PRO A 587 5.39 -0.58 22.14
C PRO A 587 5.66 0.31 20.93
N PHE A 588 5.14 1.53 21.02
CA PHE A 588 5.36 2.61 20.08
C PHE A 588 5.52 3.94 20.82
N ALA A 589 6.51 4.72 20.41
CA ALA A 589 6.67 6.11 20.80
C ALA A 589 7.09 6.91 19.58
N GLY A 590 6.35 7.97 19.25
CA GLY A 590 6.64 8.83 18.11
C GLY A 590 6.43 10.29 18.46
N VAL A 591 7.35 11.15 18.03
CA VAL A 591 7.24 12.59 18.19
C VAL A 591 7.34 13.27 16.84
N VAL A 592 6.50 14.27 16.63
CA VAL A 592 6.52 15.16 15.48
C VAL A 592 6.60 16.58 15.98
N VAL A 593 7.54 17.37 15.46
CA VAL A 593 7.67 18.80 15.76
C VAL A 593 7.67 19.56 14.43
N LYS A 594 6.81 20.56 14.32
CA LYS A 594 6.72 21.48 13.16
C LYS A 594 7.27 22.85 13.52
N PRO A 595 8.59 23.08 13.41
CA PRO A 595 9.18 24.40 13.67
C PRO A 595 8.59 25.49 12.77
N TRP A 596 8.30 25.11 11.53
CA TRP A 596 7.61 25.92 10.53
C TRP A 596 6.44 25.11 9.94
N GLN A 597 5.45 25.79 9.37
CA GLN A 597 4.27 25.13 8.78
C GLN A 597 4.62 24.14 7.66
N ASN A 598 5.74 24.39 6.97
CA ASN A 598 6.22 23.59 5.85
C ASN A 598 7.39 22.67 6.19
N VAL A 599 7.77 22.56 7.46
CA VAL A 599 8.86 21.68 7.92
C VAL A 599 8.40 20.87 9.12
N SER A 600 8.55 19.56 9.04
CA SER A 600 8.29 18.61 10.11
C SER A 600 9.55 17.82 10.42
N VAL A 601 9.92 17.74 11.68
CA VAL A 601 10.99 16.90 12.20
C VAL A 601 10.35 15.83 13.07
N TYR A 602 10.75 14.58 12.91
CA TYR A 602 10.19 13.49 13.68
C TYR A 602 11.25 12.52 14.19
N ALA A 603 10.87 11.78 15.22
CA ALA A 603 11.60 10.62 15.71
C ALA A 603 10.60 9.57 16.22
N SER A 604 10.93 8.30 16.04
CA SER A 604 10.11 7.20 16.53
C SER A 604 10.92 6.00 16.98
N TYR A 605 10.32 5.26 17.90
CA TYR A 605 10.67 3.90 18.30
C TYR A 605 9.45 3.02 18.10
N ILE A 606 9.62 1.88 17.43
CA ILE A 606 8.56 0.91 17.19
C ILE A 606 9.13 -0.50 17.17
N GLU A 607 8.38 -1.45 17.71
CA GLU A 607 8.73 -2.86 17.62
C GLU A 607 7.90 -3.59 16.56
N GLY A 608 8.58 -4.50 15.86
CA GLY A 608 7.99 -5.47 14.96
C GLY A 608 7.87 -6.82 15.65
N LEU A 609 6.93 -7.63 15.19
CA LEU A 609 6.68 -8.95 15.74
C LEU A 609 6.64 -9.98 14.62
N SER A 610 7.34 -11.08 14.82
CA SER A 610 7.27 -12.25 13.94
C SER A 610 7.21 -13.53 14.74
N LYS A 611 6.56 -14.55 14.19
CA LYS A 611 6.48 -15.89 14.79
C LYS A 611 7.89 -16.49 14.92
N GLY A 612 8.15 -17.19 16.02
CA GLY A 612 9.38 -17.96 16.19
C GLY A 612 9.43 -19.18 15.26
N ASP A 613 10.63 -19.55 14.84
CA ASP A 613 10.87 -20.73 14.02
C ASP A 613 10.72 -22.03 14.80
N VAL A 614 10.44 -23.12 14.10
CA VAL A 614 10.42 -24.47 14.68
C VAL A 614 11.80 -25.11 14.59
N ALA A 615 12.30 -25.62 15.68
CA ALA A 615 13.60 -26.26 15.75
C ALA A 615 13.68 -27.50 14.82
N PRO A 616 14.63 -27.52 13.86
CA PRO A 616 14.69 -28.50 12.80
C PRO A 616 15.20 -29.86 13.31
N SER A 617 15.02 -30.89 12.47
CA SER A 617 15.63 -32.18 12.70
C SER A 617 17.15 -32.10 12.83
N GLY A 618 17.73 -32.75 13.82
CA GLY A 618 19.16 -32.68 14.15
C GLY A 618 19.50 -31.71 15.28
N SER A 619 18.55 -30.93 15.78
CA SER A 619 18.70 -30.13 17.00
C SER A 619 18.36 -30.97 18.25
N THR A 620 18.93 -30.60 19.40
CA THR A 620 18.60 -31.24 20.70
C THR A 620 17.18 -30.91 21.16
N ASN A 621 16.61 -29.81 20.67
CA ASN A 621 15.24 -29.36 20.92
C ASN A 621 14.32 -29.49 19.67
N VAL A 622 14.54 -30.52 18.86
CA VAL A 622 13.75 -30.77 17.63
C VAL A 622 12.24 -30.67 17.89
N GLY A 623 11.53 -29.90 17.04
CA GLY A 623 10.09 -29.71 17.14
C GLY A 623 9.64 -28.62 18.11
N GLU A 624 10.54 -28.08 18.93
CA GLU A 624 10.25 -26.92 19.76
C GLU A 624 10.04 -25.66 18.88
N THR A 625 8.96 -24.90 19.12
CA THR A 625 8.78 -23.59 18.51
C THR A 625 9.35 -22.53 19.43
N LEU A 626 10.24 -21.69 18.87
CA LEU A 626 10.89 -20.62 19.62
C LEU A 626 9.90 -19.49 19.96
N ALA A 627 10.19 -18.71 21.00
CA ALA A 627 9.43 -17.50 21.33
C ALA A 627 9.35 -16.53 20.14
N PRO A 628 8.31 -15.67 20.07
CA PRO A 628 8.20 -14.65 19.04
C PRO A 628 9.45 -13.79 18.94
N TYR A 629 9.87 -13.45 17.72
CA TYR A 629 10.99 -12.54 17.50
C TYR A 629 10.50 -11.11 17.57
N ILE A 630 11.08 -10.33 18.46
CA ILE A 630 10.85 -8.91 18.58
C ILE A 630 11.93 -8.18 17.79
N SER A 631 11.50 -7.43 16.78
CA SER A 631 12.38 -6.58 15.97
C SER A 631 12.27 -5.14 16.45
N GLU A 632 13.40 -4.44 16.56
CA GLU A 632 13.44 -3.07 17.06
C GLU A 632 13.78 -2.10 15.94
N GLN A 633 12.99 -1.01 15.84
CA GLN A 633 13.28 0.07 14.91
C GLN A 633 13.38 1.42 15.61
N TYR A 634 14.42 2.15 15.25
CA TYR A 634 14.63 3.56 15.55
C TYR A 634 14.62 4.33 14.23
N GLU A 635 13.85 5.40 14.15
CA GLU A 635 13.79 6.24 12.96
C GLU A 635 13.75 7.72 13.34
N THR A 636 14.41 8.56 12.58
CA THR A 636 14.30 10.03 12.67
C THR A 636 14.37 10.62 11.27
N GLY A 637 13.74 11.78 11.09
CA GLY A 637 13.76 12.41 9.78
C GLY A 637 13.23 13.84 9.77
N VAL A 638 13.36 14.43 8.60
CA VAL A 638 12.87 15.76 8.27
C VAL A 638 12.00 15.68 7.01
N LYS A 639 10.83 16.29 7.07
CA LYS A 639 9.91 16.42 5.94
C LYS A 639 9.72 17.89 5.62
N VAL A 640 9.80 18.22 4.34
CA VAL A 640 9.66 19.60 3.87
C VAL A 640 8.61 19.62 2.76
N ASP A 641 7.62 20.48 2.93
CA ASP A 641 6.55 20.73 1.97
C ASP A 641 6.65 22.14 1.40
N PHE A 642 7.05 22.25 0.13
CA PHE A 642 7.11 23.52 -0.59
C PHE A 642 5.78 23.84 -1.31
N GLY A 643 4.69 23.12 -1.01
CA GLY A 643 3.36 23.27 -1.57
C GLY A 643 3.15 22.56 -2.91
N ARG A 644 4.16 22.51 -3.78
CA ARG A 644 4.12 21.81 -5.06
C ARG A 644 5.07 20.63 -5.14
N ILE A 645 6.15 20.67 -4.40
CA ILE A 645 7.13 19.59 -4.27
C ILE A 645 7.41 19.35 -2.79
N ALA A 646 7.49 18.10 -2.41
CA ALA A 646 7.83 17.68 -1.05
C ALA A 646 9.03 16.75 -1.06
N ALA A 647 9.79 16.79 0.03
CA ALA A 647 10.93 15.91 0.26
C ALA A 647 10.89 15.36 1.69
N THR A 648 11.25 14.09 1.83
CA THR A 648 11.46 13.42 3.12
C THR A 648 12.87 12.88 3.16
N LEU A 649 13.63 13.24 4.17
CA LEU A 649 14.92 12.64 4.50
C LEU A 649 14.75 11.88 5.82
N SER A 650 15.04 10.59 5.84
CA SER A 650 14.97 9.75 7.03
C SER A 650 16.25 8.96 7.24
N VAL A 651 16.53 8.69 8.52
CA VAL A 651 17.60 7.81 8.97
C VAL A 651 16.97 6.75 9.86
N PHE A 652 17.27 5.49 9.61
CA PHE A 652 16.69 4.38 10.36
C PHE A 652 17.71 3.33 10.78
N GLN A 653 17.39 2.59 11.82
CA GLN A 653 18.00 1.31 12.18
C GLN A 653 16.86 0.32 12.48
N LEU A 654 16.90 -0.86 11.85
CA LEU A 654 15.99 -1.97 12.10
C LEU A 654 16.81 -3.23 12.36
N SER A 655 16.58 -3.85 13.52
CA SER A 655 17.24 -5.09 13.95
C SER A 655 16.21 -6.19 14.08
N LYS A 656 16.47 -7.37 13.53
CA LYS A 656 15.62 -8.57 13.64
C LYS A 656 16.43 -9.75 14.16
N PRO A 657 15.99 -10.43 15.25
CA PRO A 657 16.53 -11.72 15.65
C PRO A 657 16.31 -12.78 14.56
N SER A 658 17.17 -13.76 14.49
CA SER A 658 17.04 -14.95 13.66
C SER A 658 17.46 -16.21 14.41
N ALA A 659 16.81 -17.32 14.10
CA ALA A 659 17.18 -18.58 14.70
C ALA A 659 18.38 -19.21 13.99
N GLN A 660 19.18 -19.93 14.75
CA GLN A 660 20.34 -20.66 14.25
C GLN A 660 20.71 -21.83 15.18
N LEU A 661 21.42 -22.78 14.62
CA LEU A 661 21.92 -23.92 15.35
C LEU A 661 23.32 -23.62 15.92
N VAL A 662 23.45 -23.66 17.25
CA VAL A 662 24.71 -23.50 17.97
C VAL A 662 24.87 -24.69 18.92
N ASP A 663 25.95 -25.44 18.83
CA ASP A 663 26.20 -26.63 19.65
C ASP A 663 24.99 -27.60 19.68
N ASN A 664 24.36 -27.83 18.53
CA ASN A 664 23.16 -28.64 18.33
C ASN A 664 21.88 -28.10 19.03
N LEU A 665 21.91 -26.95 19.69
CA LEU A 665 20.73 -26.25 20.20
C LEU A 665 20.26 -25.22 19.18
N TYR A 666 18.99 -25.31 18.75
CA TYR A 666 18.35 -24.29 17.90
C TYR A 666 17.77 -23.18 18.75
N SER A 667 18.21 -21.95 18.54
CA SER A 667 17.81 -20.80 19.36
C SER A 667 17.83 -19.50 18.58
N ALA A 668 17.09 -18.47 19.04
CA ALA A 668 17.07 -17.11 18.48
C ALA A 668 18.36 -16.32 18.81
N SER A 669 19.51 -16.90 18.52
CA SER A 669 20.83 -16.34 18.85
C SER A 669 21.47 -15.56 17.71
N GLY A 670 20.86 -15.54 16.53
CA GLY A 670 21.27 -14.73 15.39
C GLY A 670 20.62 -13.35 15.39
N GLU A 671 21.17 -12.43 14.62
CA GLU A 671 20.60 -11.09 14.42
C GLU A 671 21.07 -10.50 13.10
N GLN A 672 20.10 -9.96 12.34
CA GLN A 672 20.35 -9.05 11.22
C GLN A 672 20.01 -7.63 11.63
N ARG A 673 20.87 -6.67 11.33
CA ARG A 673 20.66 -5.25 11.53
C ARG A 673 20.88 -4.50 10.23
N ASN A 674 19.90 -3.69 9.84
CA ASN A 674 20.02 -2.79 8.69
C ASN A 674 19.89 -1.34 9.19
N ARG A 675 20.90 -0.53 8.85
CA ARG A 675 20.92 0.91 9.04
C ARG A 675 20.81 1.58 7.68
N GLY A 676 20.11 2.70 7.61
CA GLY A 676 20.00 3.36 6.30
C GLY A 676 19.63 4.82 6.37
N VAL A 677 19.84 5.46 5.22
CA VAL A 677 19.42 6.81 4.93
C VAL A 677 18.52 6.76 3.69
N GLU A 678 17.35 7.38 3.77
CA GLU A 678 16.39 7.45 2.67
C GLU A 678 16.09 8.91 2.35
N LEU A 679 16.16 9.27 1.07
CA LEU A 679 15.65 10.52 0.53
C LEU A 679 14.52 10.17 -0.45
N ALA A 680 13.34 10.70 -0.22
CA ALA A 680 12.20 10.62 -1.13
C ALA A 680 11.75 12.03 -1.55
N VAL A 681 11.40 12.19 -2.83
CA VAL A 681 10.91 13.44 -3.41
C VAL A 681 9.65 13.14 -4.22
N MET A 682 8.63 14.00 -4.08
CA MET A 682 7.38 13.89 -4.84
C MET A 682 6.80 15.25 -5.20
N GLY A 683 6.11 15.32 -6.35
CA GLY A 683 5.31 16.49 -6.73
C GLY A 683 5.77 17.17 -8.02
N GLU A 684 5.41 18.45 -8.15
CA GLU A 684 5.69 19.27 -9.31
C GLU A 684 6.89 20.19 -9.07
N ALA A 685 8.02 19.89 -9.72
CA ALA A 685 9.18 20.77 -9.71
C ALA A 685 8.93 22.09 -10.45
N THR A 686 8.11 22.03 -11.51
CA THR A 686 7.56 23.18 -12.22
C THR A 686 6.11 22.87 -12.63
N PRO A 687 5.30 23.84 -13.10
CA PRO A 687 3.94 23.58 -13.59
C PRO A 687 3.82 22.51 -14.68
N THR A 688 4.92 22.18 -15.36
CA THR A 688 4.96 21.22 -16.45
C THR A 688 5.88 20.04 -16.18
N LEU A 689 6.57 20.00 -15.03
CA LEU A 689 7.54 18.97 -14.71
C LEU A 689 7.19 18.31 -13.37
N ARG A 690 6.86 17.05 -13.37
CA ARG A 690 6.60 16.21 -12.19
C ARG A 690 7.79 15.32 -11.90
N VAL A 691 8.08 15.11 -10.64
CA VAL A 691 9.18 14.26 -10.15
C VAL A 691 8.63 13.36 -9.03
N LEU A 692 8.95 12.08 -9.12
CA LEU A 692 8.68 11.09 -8.09
C LEU A 692 9.86 10.14 -8.00
N GLY A 693 10.45 9.96 -6.81
CA GLY A 693 11.56 9.05 -6.65
C GLY A 693 12.40 9.33 -5.43
N GLY A 694 13.59 8.73 -5.38
CA GLY A 694 14.49 8.89 -4.27
C GLY A 694 15.67 7.93 -4.30
N VAL A 695 16.39 7.91 -3.20
CA VAL A 695 17.57 7.08 -2.99
C VAL A 695 17.53 6.49 -1.59
N THR A 696 17.86 5.21 -1.46
CA THR A 696 18.06 4.51 -0.20
C THR A 696 19.46 3.94 -0.13
N LEU A 697 20.18 4.29 0.93
CA LEU A 697 21.46 3.70 1.28
C LEU A 697 21.26 2.76 2.46
N ILE A 698 21.71 1.50 2.35
CA ILE A 698 21.56 0.51 3.41
C ILE A 698 22.92 -0.08 3.79
N ASP A 699 23.27 0.03 5.05
CA ASP A 699 24.33 -0.72 5.70
C ASP A 699 23.71 -1.91 6.45
N GLY A 700 23.64 -3.05 5.76
CA GLY A 700 23.10 -4.30 6.30
C GLY A 700 24.22 -5.18 6.87
N GLU A 701 24.02 -5.69 8.09
CA GLU A 701 25.00 -6.45 8.85
C GLU A 701 24.37 -7.65 9.56
N LEU A 702 25.02 -8.80 9.49
CA LEU A 702 24.77 -9.94 10.37
C LEU A 702 25.56 -9.72 11.66
N THR A 703 24.93 -9.17 12.69
CA THR A 703 25.59 -8.78 13.95
C THR A 703 25.84 -9.95 14.87
N LYS A 704 25.00 -10.99 14.76
CA LYS A 704 25.13 -12.25 15.51
C LYS A 704 24.92 -13.43 14.55
N THR A 705 25.88 -14.32 14.48
CA THR A 705 25.82 -15.58 13.70
C THR A 705 26.49 -16.71 14.45
N ASN A 706 26.17 -17.98 14.05
CA ASN A 706 26.82 -19.18 14.58
C ASN A 706 28.27 -19.39 14.06
N SER A 707 28.74 -18.52 13.18
CA SER A 707 30.07 -18.59 12.59
C SER A 707 30.77 -17.24 12.68
N ALA A 708 31.91 -17.16 13.36
CA ALA A 708 32.71 -15.95 13.42
C ALA A 708 33.11 -15.42 12.02
N ALA A 709 33.17 -16.29 11.01
CA ALA A 709 33.50 -15.91 9.64
C ALA A 709 32.37 -15.14 8.92
N THR A 710 31.14 -15.14 9.46
CA THR A 710 29.98 -14.46 8.88
C THR A 710 29.49 -13.28 9.70
N ILE A 711 30.04 -13.05 10.89
CA ILE A 711 29.79 -11.83 11.67
C ILE A 711 30.31 -10.61 10.90
N GLY A 712 29.48 -9.56 10.77
CA GLY A 712 29.77 -8.36 10.02
C GLY A 712 29.51 -8.49 8.51
N ASN A 713 29.18 -9.68 8.01
CA ASN A 713 28.81 -9.88 6.63
C ASN A 713 27.44 -9.27 6.32
N ARG A 714 27.25 -8.93 5.04
CA ARG A 714 26.01 -8.38 4.55
C ARG A 714 24.94 -9.48 4.43
N PRO A 715 23.69 -9.23 4.81
CA PRO A 715 22.60 -10.16 4.63
C PRO A 715 22.35 -10.49 3.14
N VAL A 716 21.81 -11.69 2.90
CA VAL A 716 21.49 -12.15 1.54
C VAL A 716 20.47 -11.21 0.90
N GLY A 717 20.72 -10.82 -0.35
CA GLY A 717 19.82 -10.02 -1.14
C GLY A 717 19.69 -8.55 -0.72
N VAL A 718 20.50 -8.04 0.20
CA VAL A 718 20.44 -6.63 0.64
C VAL A 718 21.50 -5.80 -0.09
N PRO A 719 21.09 -4.89 -1.02
CA PRO A 719 22.01 -4.00 -1.71
C PRO A 719 22.43 -2.82 -0.83
N GLU A 720 23.57 -2.21 -1.13
CA GLU A 720 24.00 -0.98 -0.45
C GLU A 720 23.23 0.25 -0.88
N VAL A 721 22.89 0.31 -2.17
CA VAL A 721 22.26 1.47 -2.80
C VAL A 721 21.11 1.01 -3.65
N MET A 722 19.98 1.67 -3.50
CA MET A 722 18.84 1.61 -4.40
C MET A 722 18.43 3.05 -4.76
N ALA A 723 18.06 3.28 -6.01
CA ALA A 723 17.60 4.58 -6.47
C ALA A 723 16.52 4.42 -7.53
N ASN A 724 15.47 5.21 -7.42
CA ASN A 724 14.42 5.34 -8.44
C ASN A 724 14.18 6.81 -8.71
N LEU A 725 14.03 7.18 -9.98
CA LEU A 725 13.73 8.54 -10.39
C LEU A 725 12.77 8.52 -11.58
N GLY A 726 11.53 8.84 -11.33
CA GLY A 726 10.50 9.10 -12.33
C GLY A 726 10.38 10.59 -12.61
N VAL A 727 10.32 10.95 -13.88
CA VAL A 727 10.14 12.32 -14.35
C VAL A 727 9.06 12.33 -15.43
N GLU A 728 8.10 13.24 -15.34
CA GLU A 728 7.12 13.50 -16.39
C GLU A 728 7.15 14.98 -16.78
N TRP A 729 7.16 15.22 -18.09
CA TRP A 729 7.22 16.55 -18.66
C TRP A 729 6.07 16.79 -19.63
N ASP A 730 5.19 17.74 -19.31
CA ASP A 730 4.15 18.20 -20.22
C ASP A 730 4.78 19.10 -21.27
N LEU A 731 4.74 18.70 -22.53
CA LEU A 731 5.35 19.45 -23.61
C LEU A 731 4.57 20.76 -23.85
N PRO A 732 5.19 21.92 -23.68
CA PRO A 732 4.48 23.19 -23.82
C PRO A 732 4.04 23.48 -25.26
N TYR A 733 4.67 22.85 -26.26
CA TYR A 733 4.41 23.06 -27.70
C TYR A 733 3.38 22.08 -28.29
N VAL A 734 3.09 20.97 -27.60
CA VAL A 734 2.11 19.96 -28.02
C VAL A 734 1.13 19.73 -26.89
N ARG A 735 0.00 20.40 -26.99
CA ARG A 735 -1.03 20.34 -25.95
C ARG A 735 -1.51 18.91 -25.71
N GLY A 736 -1.55 18.51 -24.47
CA GLY A 736 -1.99 17.17 -24.04
C GLY A 736 -0.92 16.08 -24.15
N LEU A 737 0.29 16.39 -24.63
CA LEU A 737 1.39 15.44 -24.70
C LEU A 737 2.30 15.57 -23.47
N THR A 738 2.43 14.47 -22.73
CA THR A 738 3.39 14.28 -21.64
C THR A 738 4.42 13.24 -22.03
N LEU A 739 5.69 13.51 -21.80
CA LEU A 739 6.77 12.53 -21.92
C LEU A 739 7.21 12.09 -20.53
N GLY A 740 7.46 10.80 -20.35
CA GLY A 740 7.89 10.20 -19.10
C GLY A 740 9.21 9.45 -19.24
N ALA A 741 10.00 9.46 -18.17
CA ALA A 741 11.19 8.63 -18.04
C ALA A 741 11.27 8.12 -16.60
N ASN A 742 11.63 6.85 -16.43
CA ASN A 742 11.87 6.25 -15.12
C ASN A 742 13.21 5.53 -15.12
N LEU A 743 14.09 5.89 -14.18
CA LEU A 743 15.41 5.27 -13.99
C LEU A 743 15.39 4.51 -12.67
N ALA A 744 15.71 3.22 -12.71
CA ALA A 744 15.88 2.38 -11.55
C ALA A 744 17.29 1.83 -11.48
N TYR A 745 17.92 1.93 -10.31
CA TYR A 745 19.23 1.37 -10.00
C TYR A 745 19.17 0.52 -8.75
N THR A 746 19.79 -0.67 -8.80
CA THR A 746 19.99 -1.53 -7.63
C THR A 746 21.46 -1.98 -7.59
N GLY A 747 22.08 -1.79 -6.44
CA GLY A 747 23.45 -2.19 -6.19
C GLY A 747 23.64 -3.70 -6.14
N GLN A 748 24.88 -4.13 -6.08
CA GLN A 748 25.30 -5.53 -5.94
C GLN A 748 24.62 -6.19 -4.72
N GLN A 749 24.29 -7.50 -4.82
CA GLN A 749 23.65 -8.28 -3.75
C GLN A 749 24.36 -9.61 -3.58
N TYR A 750 24.61 -10.03 -2.34
CA TYR A 750 25.19 -11.34 -2.04
C TYR A 750 24.13 -12.44 -2.08
N VAL A 751 24.54 -13.64 -2.55
CA VAL A 751 23.64 -14.80 -2.71
C VAL A 751 23.66 -15.75 -1.52
N HIS A 752 24.60 -15.57 -0.59
CA HIS A 752 24.68 -16.33 0.66
C HIS A 752 25.44 -15.53 1.74
N THR A 753 25.29 -15.94 3.00
CA THR A 753 25.80 -15.23 4.17
C THR A 753 27.33 -15.15 4.26
N ALA A 754 28.08 -16.01 3.55
CA ALA A 754 29.55 -15.94 3.51
C ALA A 754 30.09 -14.81 2.63
N ASN A 755 29.25 -14.11 1.86
CA ASN A 755 29.58 -12.98 0.99
C ASN A 755 30.69 -13.25 -0.04
N THR A 756 30.84 -14.51 -0.46
CA THR A 756 31.87 -14.89 -1.45
C THR A 756 31.39 -14.77 -2.88
N GLN A 757 30.07 -14.68 -3.09
CA GLN A 757 29.45 -14.55 -4.40
C GLN A 757 28.29 -13.56 -4.37
N SER A 758 28.10 -12.86 -5.48
CA SER A 758 27.09 -11.81 -5.62
C SER A 758 26.53 -11.74 -7.02
N VAL A 759 25.33 -11.21 -7.17
CA VAL A 759 24.81 -10.72 -8.45
C VAL A 759 25.27 -9.26 -8.64
N PRO A 760 25.62 -8.87 -9.87
CA PRO A 760 26.06 -7.49 -10.17
C PRO A 760 24.97 -6.45 -9.92
N SER A 761 25.37 -5.17 -9.80
CA SER A 761 24.44 -4.04 -9.88
C SER A 761 23.85 -3.91 -11.28
N TRP A 762 22.66 -3.33 -11.37
CA TRP A 762 22.00 -3.07 -12.64
C TRP A 762 21.32 -1.70 -12.68
N THR A 763 21.09 -1.21 -13.90
CA THR A 763 20.36 0.03 -14.15
C THR A 763 19.34 -0.22 -15.25
N ARG A 764 18.09 0.16 -15.02
CA ARG A 764 17.01 0.07 -15.99
C ARG A 764 16.44 1.44 -16.30
N LEU A 765 16.25 1.72 -17.59
CA LEU A 765 15.58 2.91 -18.08
C LEU A 765 14.27 2.52 -18.76
N ASP A 766 13.18 3.16 -18.33
CA ASP A 766 11.86 3.05 -18.92
C ASP A 766 11.47 4.41 -19.51
N LEU A 767 10.88 4.44 -20.71
CA LEU A 767 10.41 5.65 -21.36
C LEU A 767 8.92 5.55 -21.68
N GLY A 768 8.20 6.65 -21.50
CA GLY A 768 6.76 6.73 -21.72
C GLY A 768 6.32 7.99 -22.45
N ALA A 769 5.17 7.91 -23.07
CA ALA A 769 4.44 9.05 -23.61
C ALA A 769 2.95 8.90 -23.33
N ARG A 770 2.30 9.98 -22.94
CA ARG A 770 0.86 10.05 -22.70
C ARG A 770 0.29 11.21 -23.52
N TYR A 771 -0.75 10.93 -24.30
CA TYR A 771 -1.44 11.93 -25.08
C TYR A 771 -2.92 12.00 -24.71
N GLN A 772 -3.34 13.13 -24.19
CA GLN A 772 -4.72 13.41 -23.79
C GLN A 772 -5.40 14.28 -24.84
N THR A 773 -6.57 13.86 -25.30
CA THR A 773 -7.35 14.53 -26.34
C THR A 773 -8.84 14.26 -26.16
N GLU A 774 -9.67 14.82 -27.04
CA GLU A 774 -11.09 14.49 -27.15
C GLU A 774 -11.38 13.87 -28.51
N ILE A 775 -12.13 12.76 -28.53
CA ILE A 775 -12.63 12.11 -29.72
C ILE A 775 -14.16 12.17 -29.69
N VAL A 776 -14.76 12.91 -30.59
CA VAL A 776 -16.23 13.10 -30.66
C VAL A 776 -16.84 13.51 -29.32
N ARG A 777 -16.18 14.43 -28.58
CA ARG A 777 -16.54 14.93 -27.24
C ARG A 777 -16.32 13.92 -26.10
N THR A 778 -15.71 12.80 -26.36
CA THR A 778 -15.33 11.83 -25.34
C THR A 778 -13.86 12.05 -25.01
N PRO A 779 -13.49 12.37 -23.76
CA PRO A 779 -12.09 12.43 -23.35
C PRO A 779 -11.40 11.09 -23.60
N ALA A 780 -10.23 11.16 -24.22
CA ALA A 780 -9.44 9.99 -24.58
C ALA A 780 -7.99 10.19 -24.18
N THR A 781 -7.40 9.14 -23.59
CA THR A 781 -5.99 9.14 -23.20
C THR A 781 -5.29 7.94 -23.85
N PHE A 782 -4.25 8.23 -24.63
CA PHE A 782 -3.39 7.23 -25.22
C PHE A 782 -2.07 7.19 -24.46
N ARG A 783 -1.58 5.98 -24.15
CA ARG A 783 -0.32 5.78 -23.43
C ARG A 783 0.55 4.79 -24.22
N LEU A 784 1.82 5.14 -24.34
CA LEU A 784 2.90 4.27 -24.79
C LEU A 784 3.91 4.17 -23.66
N MET A 785 4.34 2.96 -23.31
CA MET A 785 5.42 2.71 -22.36
C MET A 785 6.38 1.70 -22.98
N VAL A 786 7.67 1.96 -22.87
CA VAL A 786 8.74 1.01 -23.20
C VAL A 786 9.56 0.80 -21.93
N ARG A 787 9.41 -0.35 -21.30
CA ARG A 787 10.23 -0.75 -20.16
C ARG A 787 11.52 -1.38 -20.63
N ASN A 788 12.61 -1.20 -19.85
CA ASN A 788 13.95 -1.68 -20.17
C ASN A 788 14.37 -1.32 -21.61
N VAL A 789 14.36 -0.02 -21.93
CA VAL A 789 14.65 0.50 -23.29
C VAL A 789 16.03 0.05 -23.79
N THR A 790 16.99 -0.08 -22.90
CA THR A 790 18.38 -0.48 -23.20
C THR A 790 18.53 -1.98 -23.47
N ASP A 791 17.46 -2.77 -23.21
CA ASP A 791 17.46 -4.23 -23.36
C ASP A 791 18.56 -4.91 -22.54
N GLU A 792 18.71 -4.48 -21.30
CA GLU A 792 19.74 -4.98 -20.37
C GLU A 792 19.35 -6.37 -19.87
N ASP A 793 20.28 -7.31 -19.93
CA ASP A 793 20.16 -8.64 -19.32
C ASP A 793 20.78 -8.63 -17.92
N TYR A 794 19.97 -8.85 -16.90
CA TYR A 794 20.44 -8.72 -15.52
C TYR A 794 19.74 -9.67 -14.54
N TRP A 795 20.41 -9.96 -13.44
CA TRP A 795 19.77 -10.55 -12.25
C TRP A 795 19.12 -9.43 -11.45
N SER A 796 17.79 -9.40 -11.39
CA SER A 796 17.04 -8.34 -10.72
C SER A 796 17.23 -8.35 -9.20
N GLY A 797 17.56 -9.51 -8.63
CA GLY A 797 17.87 -9.62 -7.20
C GLY A 797 17.92 -11.04 -6.68
N VAL A 798 18.14 -11.13 -5.37
CA VAL A 798 18.25 -12.37 -4.63
C VAL A 798 17.15 -12.39 -3.57
N SER A 799 16.34 -13.45 -3.50
CA SER A 799 15.35 -13.64 -2.44
C SER A 799 16.03 -13.99 -1.10
N SER A 800 15.28 -13.94 0.01
CA SER A 800 15.82 -14.32 1.33
C SER A 800 16.32 -15.77 1.38
N PHE A 801 15.81 -16.62 0.49
CA PHE A 801 16.18 -18.03 0.34
C PHE A 801 17.33 -18.26 -0.64
N GLY A 802 17.95 -17.21 -1.18
CA GLY A 802 19.06 -17.31 -2.15
C GLY A 802 18.65 -17.58 -3.60
N GLY A 803 17.36 -17.52 -3.92
CA GLY A 803 16.87 -17.65 -5.30
C GLY A 803 17.16 -16.40 -6.12
N LEU A 804 17.73 -16.56 -7.32
CA LEU A 804 18.04 -15.49 -8.27
C LEU A 804 16.81 -15.14 -9.08
N GLY A 805 16.42 -13.87 -9.09
CA GLY A 805 15.38 -13.33 -9.97
C GLY A 805 16.00 -12.81 -11.27
N GLN A 806 15.46 -13.19 -12.43
CA GLN A 806 15.83 -12.61 -13.72
C GLN A 806 15.22 -11.22 -13.87
N GLY A 807 15.87 -10.33 -14.63
CA GLY A 807 15.38 -9.01 -14.97
C GLY A 807 14.16 -9.03 -15.89
N LEU A 808 13.48 -7.88 -15.98
CA LEU A 808 12.42 -7.69 -16.97
C LEU A 808 13.03 -7.54 -18.37
N PRO A 809 12.52 -8.23 -19.40
CA PRO A 809 12.92 -7.97 -20.79
C PRO A 809 12.38 -6.61 -21.24
N ARG A 810 12.92 -6.11 -22.36
CA ARG A 810 12.34 -4.94 -23.00
C ARG A 810 10.88 -5.23 -23.36
N THR A 811 9.98 -4.35 -22.94
CA THR A 811 8.54 -4.53 -23.08
C THR A 811 7.90 -3.27 -23.60
N VAL A 812 7.17 -3.36 -24.71
CA VAL A 812 6.38 -2.26 -25.27
C VAL A 812 4.91 -2.44 -24.87
N MET A 813 4.30 -1.41 -24.30
CA MET A 813 2.93 -1.40 -23.84
C MET A 813 2.19 -0.21 -24.43
N LEU A 814 0.98 -0.44 -24.95
CA LEU A 814 0.08 0.57 -25.47
C LEU A 814 -1.26 0.48 -24.76
N SER A 815 -1.85 1.61 -24.42
CA SER A 815 -3.23 1.64 -23.90
C SER A 815 -4.00 2.85 -24.41
N SER A 816 -5.32 2.69 -24.47
CA SER A 816 -6.28 3.72 -24.85
C SER A 816 -7.43 3.70 -23.87
N SER A 817 -7.64 4.81 -23.14
CA SER A 817 -8.72 4.97 -22.18
C SER A 817 -9.73 5.99 -22.69
N PHE A 818 -11.01 5.70 -22.53
CA PHE A 818 -12.14 6.56 -22.92
C PHE A 818 -13.04 6.79 -21.71
N ASP A 819 -13.36 8.06 -21.41
CA ASP A 819 -14.22 8.49 -20.33
C ASP A 819 -15.58 8.95 -20.89
N PHE A 820 -16.67 8.22 -20.58
CA PHE A 820 -18.03 8.45 -21.10
C PHE A 820 -18.92 9.17 -20.10
#